data_17f16e14b9b2b47ba678be70544170f4
#
_entry.id   17f16e14b9b2b47ba678be70544170f4
#
_cell.length_a   1.000
_cell.length_b   1.000
_cell.length_c   1.000
_cell.angle_alpha   90.00
_cell.angle_beta   90.00
_cell.angle_gamma   90.00
#
_symmetry.space_group_name_H-M   'P 1'
#
loop_
_entity.id
_entity.type
_entity.pdbx_description
1 polymer ?
#
loop_
_entity_poly.entity_id
_entity_poly.type
_entity_poly.pdbx_seq_one_letter_code
_entity_poly.pdbx_strand_id
1 'polypeptide(L)'
;MVPESNPALQRADSTDSTPRRTPRRSRLVFAGLALAALTGAVATPLAANAGVDPASSLQAMLGLGDPAPATATSLTTSAPAQAVGDETAGLRVRVSPTISTTISPGEPVALSVEIENATGEALAPGTVRLVRADGAIDDEAELDEWLAADAQDSTGIAGDAVTLGEAESRGLAAGGATLVSFTVPGEAFGELAGSPVLGLGAELRVGDTVVAAGTAAYANADVPASGSVAVALAAPLTTPTGTVPLGLIPADQLANWTSPTGLLTRQLDALAGRRVAIGLDPRIVASIRVLGTSAPASATAWLQRLANVPNEVFPLAYADADVAAQAQLDLPGLLAPTSFADVLDPADFATTPEAADEDDGSAVGTPATDEPVEPEPTPGGVPTTDELLAWPYTRADLAWPADDTVAAGDLGYLDAAGLTTTILAPGNVEPVDGPASSSANVDGSTALVADAELTEPLRAASDASTDTEWREATGRLLAELALDAGSARTTVLATFDRGDASQSARVSAVIDEIAGSGWSSLAGLSDAIGAPPESRTLVDEPESEGRLSAIGRMVETEARLAEFATVLTDESLITGPTRRQLLSLLDVAWLDDPDAWESEVGDWLAEQRATLGSVSVVPSSTINVVSTETGVPTTIENTLPYPVTVVVDVAPSNGRLIVEDQVEATVEPQSRSTVRVPVAAGVGNGEVSLAVSLTSTGGVPIGTTVTIPANVQADWEGLGAAILAVIVVLVFGIGLWRNIRRRRRARLAAAEGAAAGDADAPNDADAATDADAATVADAAGDRDATGDAGDDASAAPAAADAAAGDPAAPAADAPDTTATESADPTGPERG
;
A
#
# COMPACT_ATOMS: atom_id res chain seq x y z
N MET A 1 -52.42 49.92 16.18
CA MET A 1 -53.69 50.03 15.41
C MET A 1 -54.03 48.59 15.04
N VAL A 2 -54.89 48.03 15.81
CA VAL A 2 -55.73 46.83 15.62
C VAL A 2 -56.92 47.28 14.74
N PRO A 3 -57.68 46.49 13.98
CA PRO A 3 -58.33 45.25 14.45
C PRO A 3 -58.26 44.05 13.45
N GLU A 4 -58.25 42.77 13.94
CA GLU A 4 -59.50 41.98 14.20
C GLU A 4 -60.39 41.68 12.97
N SER A 5 -60.48 40.31 12.60
CA SER A 5 -61.65 39.54 12.96
C SER A 5 -61.62 38.16 12.28
N ASN A 6 -61.77 37.15 13.06
CA ASN A 6 -62.39 35.85 12.75
C ASN A 6 -63.95 35.99 12.78
N PRO A 7 -64.81 35.18 12.14
CA PRO A 7 -65.16 33.85 12.73
C PRO A 7 -65.59 32.77 11.70
N ALA A 8 -65.40 31.51 12.01
CA ALA A 8 -66.34 30.50 12.61
C ALA A 8 -67.40 29.87 11.67
N LEU A 9 -67.40 28.51 11.79
CA LEU A 9 -68.51 27.56 11.75
C LEU A 9 -69.23 27.21 10.44
N GLN A 10 -69.18 25.91 10.07
CA GLN A 10 -70.37 25.04 10.24
C GLN A 10 -70.07 23.57 9.89
N ARG A 11 -70.61 22.72 10.76
CA ARG A 11 -70.83 21.29 10.66
C ARG A 11 -71.87 20.88 9.64
N ALA A 12 -71.78 19.67 9.11
CA ALA A 12 -72.83 18.68 8.92
C ALA A 12 -72.16 17.37 8.47
N ASP A 13 -72.11 16.33 9.20
CA ASP A 13 -73.02 15.19 9.50
C ASP A 13 -73.64 14.59 8.27
N SER A 14 -73.31 13.32 7.93
CA SER A 14 -74.21 12.17 7.97
C SER A 14 -73.68 10.98 7.16
N THR A 15 -73.49 9.89 7.87
CA THR A 15 -74.08 8.54 7.77
C THR A 15 -73.77 7.68 6.55
N ASP A 16 -73.12 6.57 6.86
CA ASP A 16 -73.58 5.19 6.82
C ASP A 16 -73.40 4.42 5.48
N SER A 17 -72.63 3.33 5.56
CA SER A 17 -73.01 1.97 5.31
C SER A 17 -71.83 1.06 4.90
N THR A 18 -71.52 0.15 5.79
CA THR A 18 -70.84 -1.13 5.49
C THR A 18 -71.77 -2.01 4.63
N PRO A 19 -71.23 -2.98 3.83
CA PRO A 19 -71.14 -4.31 4.43
C PRO A 19 -69.90 -5.17 4.13
N ARG A 20 -69.65 -6.00 5.12
CA ARG A 20 -68.85 -7.21 5.14
C ARG A 20 -68.98 -8.09 3.90
N ARG A 21 -67.85 -8.72 3.48
CA ARG A 21 -67.79 -10.13 3.04
C ARG A 21 -66.36 -10.68 3.11
N THR A 22 -66.11 -11.56 4.00
CA THR A 22 -65.09 -12.63 3.99
C THR A 22 -65.71 -13.87 3.28
N PRO A 23 -64.99 -15.02 3.15
CA PRO A 23 -63.71 -15.31 2.53
C PRO A 23 -63.82 -16.45 1.48
N ARG A 24 -62.84 -16.70 0.68
CA ARG A 24 -62.78 -17.99 0.00
C ARG A 24 -61.34 -18.50 -0.07
N ARG A 25 -61.17 -19.61 0.66
CA ARG A 25 -60.06 -20.54 0.56
C ARG A 25 -60.04 -21.20 -0.82
N SER A 26 -58.84 -21.40 -1.35
CA SER A 26 -58.58 -22.51 -2.30
C SER A 26 -57.26 -23.13 -1.94
N ARG A 27 -57.35 -24.38 -1.53
CA ARG A 27 -56.25 -25.36 -1.33
C ARG A 27 -55.89 -25.95 -2.69
N LEU A 28 -54.62 -26.27 -2.87
CA LEU A 28 -54.05 -27.38 -3.63
C LEU A 28 -52.60 -27.47 -3.13
N VAL A 29 -52.17 -28.35 -2.29
CA VAL A 29 -51.98 -29.82 -2.29
C VAL A 29 -51.18 -30.31 -3.49
N PHE A 30 -49.99 -30.79 -3.21
CA PHE A 30 -49.33 -32.04 -3.49
C PHE A 30 -47.82 -31.86 -3.37
N ALA A 31 -47.22 -32.53 -2.52
CA ALA A 31 -46.65 -33.83 -2.25
C ALA A 31 -45.12 -33.67 -2.32
N GLY A 32 -44.31 -33.90 -1.36
CA GLY A 32 -44.23 -35.09 -0.48
C GLY A 32 -43.15 -36.03 -0.99
N LEU A 33 -41.97 -36.03 -0.36
CA LEU A 33 -41.28 -37.25 -0.08
C LEU A 33 -40.28 -37.05 1.08
N ALA A 34 -40.57 -37.78 2.14
CA ALA A 34 -39.74 -38.01 3.28
C ALA A 34 -38.75 -39.18 3.01
N LEU A 35 -37.73 -39.26 3.79
CA LEU A 35 -37.06 -40.43 4.36
C LEU A 35 -35.58 -40.11 4.61
N ALA A 36 -34.95 -40.41 5.64
CA ALA A 36 -35.19 -41.07 6.93
C ALA A 36 -33.98 -40.77 7.80
N ALA A 37 -34.24 -40.66 9.06
CA ALA A 37 -33.23 -40.69 10.11
C ALA A 37 -32.63 -42.10 10.24
N LEU A 38 -31.33 -42.19 10.55
CA LEU A 38 -30.84 -43.30 11.36
C LEU A 38 -29.74 -42.82 12.32
N THR A 39 -30.07 -42.97 13.57
CA THR A 39 -29.25 -42.90 14.80
C THR A 39 -28.21 -44.04 14.84
N GLY A 40 -27.14 -43.81 15.61
CA GLY A 40 -26.27 -44.84 16.16
C GLY A 40 -24.86 -44.33 16.34
N ALA A 41 -24.51 -43.85 17.40
CA ALA A 41 -23.99 -44.22 18.72
C ALA A 41 -22.69 -45.07 18.64
N VAL A 42 -21.67 -44.55 19.32
CA VAL A 42 -20.73 -45.16 20.25
C VAL A 42 -19.43 -45.78 19.71
N ALA A 43 -18.38 -45.24 20.34
CA ALA A 43 -17.23 -45.85 20.94
C ALA A 43 -15.91 -45.97 20.16
N THR A 44 -15.00 -45.09 20.59
CA THR A 44 -13.63 -45.33 21.15
C THR A 44 -12.65 -46.27 20.45
N PRO A 45 -11.39 -46.13 20.80
CA PRO A 45 -10.29 -46.02 19.87
C PRO A 45 -9.43 -47.29 19.80
N LEU A 46 -8.77 -47.48 18.69
CA LEU A 46 -7.54 -48.29 18.71
C LEU A 46 -6.52 -47.76 17.70
N ALA A 47 -5.33 -47.74 18.18
CA ALA A 47 -4.13 -47.22 17.62
C ALA A 47 -3.64 -47.99 16.39
N ALA A 48 -2.75 -47.23 15.70
CA ALA A 48 -1.59 -47.69 14.93
C ALA A 48 -1.81 -48.20 13.50
N ASN A 49 -1.35 -47.50 12.54
CA ASN A 49 -0.14 -47.73 11.79
C ASN A 49 -0.26 -47.34 10.31
N ALA A 50 0.81 -46.67 9.90
CA ALA A 50 1.36 -46.57 8.55
C ALA A 50 0.55 -45.79 7.51
N GLY A 51 1.05 -44.51 7.39
CA GLY A 51 0.79 -43.64 6.29
C GLY A 51 1.27 -44.16 4.96
N VAL A 52 0.51 -43.86 3.96
CA VAL A 52 1.01 -43.67 2.60
C VAL A 52 0.43 -42.38 2.10
N ASP A 53 1.31 -41.42 1.91
CA ASP A 53 1.01 -40.08 1.39
C ASP A 53 0.71 -40.20 -0.13
N PRO A 54 -0.45 -39.75 -0.62
CA PRO A 54 -0.80 -39.84 -2.05
C PRO A 54 0.09 -38.95 -2.94
N ALA A 55 0.90 -38.06 -2.35
CA ALA A 55 1.84 -37.22 -3.11
C ALA A 55 3.06 -37.98 -3.63
N SER A 56 3.44 -39.09 -2.95
CA SER A 56 4.61 -39.89 -3.34
C SER A 56 4.36 -40.77 -4.55
N SER A 57 3.09 -41.06 -4.88
CA SER A 57 2.74 -41.93 -6.01
C SER A 57 2.76 -41.22 -7.38
N LEU A 58 2.67 -39.90 -7.40
CA LEU A 58 2.76 -39.10 -8.63
C LEU A 58 4.20 -38.76 -9.01
N GLN A 59 5.10 -38.70 -8.03
CA GLN A 59 6.51 -38.36 -8.26
C GLN A 59 7.32 -39.50 -8.86
N ALA A 60 6.93 -40.74 -8.55
CA ALA A 60 7.54 -41.95 -9.14
C ALA A 60 7.17 -42.14 -10.62
N MET A 61 6.12 -41.47 -11.08
CA MET A 61 5.65 -41.62 -12.49
C MET A 61 6.25 -40.57 -13.44
N LEU A 62 6.94 -39.53 -12.92
CA LEU A 62 7.47 -38.43 -13.72
C LEU A 62 9.00 -38.38 -13.80
N GLY A 63 9.75 -39.27 -13.18
CA GLY A 63 11.18 -39.44 -13.37
C GLY A 63 12.03 -38.24 -13.01
N LEU A 64 11.61 -37.44 -12.02
CA LEU A 64 12.37 -36.29 -11.52
C LEU A 64 13.15 -36.68 -10.26
N GLY A 65 14.47 -36.52 -10.30
CA GLY A 65 15.39 -36.90 -9.24
C GLY A 65 15.18 -36.17 -7.93
N ASP A 66 15.57 -36.82 -6.84
CA ASP A 66 15.46 -36.37 -5.46
C ASP A 66 16.06 -34.98 -5.21
N PRO A 67 15.31 -34.05 -4.60
CA PRO A 67 15.92 -32.85 -4.02
C PRO A 67 16.52 -33.16 -2.64
N ALA A 68 17.65 -32.54 -2.35
CA ALA A 68 18.35 -32.59 -1.08
C ALA A 68 17.45 -32.19 0.11
N PRO A 69 17.73 -32.70 1.34
CA PRO A 69 16.85 -32.46 2.48
C PRO A 69 16.81 -31.01 2.89
N ALA A 70 15.66 -30.38 2.75
CA ALA A 70 15.37 -29.09 3.32
C ALA A 70 15.20 -29.23 4.84
N THR A 71 15.95 -28.45 5.58
CA THR A 71 15.80 -28.23 7.02
C THR A 71 14.41 -27.70 7.28
N ALA A 72 13.60 -28.43 8.03
CA ALA A 72 12.30 -27.97 8.49
C ALA A 72 12.49 -26.80 9.44
N THR A 73 12.21 -25.61 8.97
CA THR A 73 11.98 -24.45 9.81
C THR A 73 10.53 -24.51 10.25
N SER A 74 10.33 -24.68 11.54
CA SER A 74 9.01 -24.61 12.17
C SER A 74 8.48 -23.19 11.98
N LEU A 75 7.45 -23.03 11.14
CA LEU A 75 6.65 -21.83 11.12
C LEU A 75 5.83 -21.78 12.41
N THR A 76 6.37 -21.09 13.39
CA THR A 76 5.58 -20.58 14.51
C THR A 76 4.69 -19.48 13.92
N THR A 77 3.41 -19.73 13.83
CA THR A 77 2.42 -18.70 13.57
C THR A 77 2.47 -17.76 14.77
N SER A 78 3.11 -16.63 14.61
CA SER A 78 3.04 -15.53 15.57
C SER A 78 1.65 -14.93 15.45
N ALA A 79 0.90 -14.95 16.51
CA ALA A 79 -0.27 -14.10 16.69
C ALA A 79 0.17 -12.62 16.59
N PRO A 80 -0.70 -11.70 16.14
CA PRO A 80 -0.34 -10.31 16.01
C PRO A 80 0.14 -9.77 17.35
N ALA A 81 1.27 -9.09 17.34
CA ALA A 81 1.80 -8.41 18.50
C ALA A 81 0.88 -7.24 18.83
N GLN A 82 0.15 -7.39 19.92
CA GLN A 82 -0.48 -6.25 20.58
C GLN A 82 0.62 -5.37 21.18
N ALA A 83 0.37 -4.07 21.15
CA ALA A 83 1.20 -3.02 21.70
C ALA A 83 1.80 -3.40 23.06
N VAL A 84 3.04 -2.97 23.25
CA VAL A 84 3.84 -3.17 24.44
C VAL A 84 3.19 -2.44 25.62
N GLY A 85 2.35 -3.18 26.36
CA GLY A 85 1.92 -2.87 27.70
C GLY A 85 2.34 -4.04 28.58
N ASP A 86 3.07 -3.72 29.57
CA ASP A 86 3.60 -4.44 30.72
C ASP A 86 3.38 -5.96 30.85
N GLU A 87 4.44 -6.70 31.14
CA GLU A 87 4.52 -8.17 31.25
C GLU A 87 3.77 -8.81 32.46
N THR A 88 2.74 -8.21 32.99
CA THR A 88 1.74 -8.84 33.88
C THR A 88 0.48 -9.28 33.14
N ALA A 89 0.43 -9.14 31.85
CA ALA A 89 -0.71 -9.28 30.98
C ALA A 89 -1.06 -10.72 30.59
N GLY A 90 -1.17 -11.62 31.55
CA GLY A 90 -1.59 -12.98 31.21
C GLY A 90 -2.95 -13.38 31.73
N LEU A 91 -3.49 -12.71 32.72
CA LEU A 91 -4.78 -13.00 33.30
C LEU A 91 -5.66 -11.75 33.20
N ARG A 92 -6.83 -11.91 32.59
CA ARG A 92 -7.83 -10.84 32.50
C ARG A 92 -9.07 -11.25 33.24
N VAL A 93 -9.61 -10.30 34.03
CA VAL A 93 -10.87 -10.48 34.78
C VAL A 93 -11.79 -9.33 34.36
N ARG A 94 -12.93 -9.68 33.78
CA ARG A 94 -13.94 -8.72 33.34
C ARG A 94 -15.26 -9.01 34.07
N VAL A 95 -16.00 -7.97 34.40
CA VAL A 95 -17.30 -8.09 35.04
C VAL A 95 -18.36 -7.36 34.27
N SER A 96 -19.47 -8.02 33.91
CA SER A 96 -20.55 -7.37 33.17
C SER A 96 -21.92 -7.87 33.59
N PRO A 97 -22.98 -7.09 33.40
CA PRO A 97 -24.36 -7.61 33.43
C PRO A 97 -24.53 -8.71 32.40
N THR A 98 -25.35 -9.72 32.70
CA THR A 98 -25.47 -10.90 31.83
C THR A 98 -26.18 -10.60 30.50
N ILE A 99 -27.10 -9.63 30.48
CA ILE A 99 -27.99 -9.37 29.34
C ILE A 99 -28.17 -7.90 29.00
N SER A 100 -27.63 -6.97 29.78
CA SER A 100 -27.75 -5.51 29.55
C SER A 100 -26.39 -4.84 29.57
N THR A 101 -26.34 -3.60 29.14
CA THR A 101 -25.19 -2.68 29.17
C THR A 101 -25.32 -1.66 30.30
N THR A 102 -26.42 -1.73 31.08
CA THR A 102 -26.74 -0.86 32.20
C THR A 102 -27.16 -1.69 33.39
N ILE A 103 -27.22 -1.10 34.56
CA ILE A 103 -27.64 -1.75 35.81
C ILE A 103 -28.89 -1.05 36.37
N SER A 104 -29.86 -1.85 36.83
CA SER A 104 -31.06 -1.40 37.52
C SER A 104 -31.08 -1.95 38.95
N PRO A 105 -30.59 -1.23 39.97
CA PRO A 105 -30.54 -1.69 41.35
C PRO A 105 -31.92 -1.92 42.01
N GLY A 106 -32.99 -1.43 41.38
CA GLY A 106 -34.35 -1.68 41.85
C GLY A 106 -34.78 -3.14 41.76
N GLU A 107 -34.08 -3.97 41.01
CA GLU A 107 -34.31 -5.39 40.80
C GLU A 107 -33.03 -6.22 41.10
N PRO A 108 -33.11 -7.54 41.25
CA PRO A 108 -31.93 -8.39 41.37
C PRO A 108 -31.10 -8.34 40.07
N VAL A 109 -29.82 -8.01 40.18
CA VAL A 109 -28.89 -7.87 39.06
C VAL A 109 -28.16 -9.18 38.80
N ALA A 110 -28.27 -9.71 37.59
CA ALA A 110 -27.49 -10.86 37.14
C ALA A 110 -26.19 -10.39 36.52
N LEU A 111 -25.06 -10.81 37.10
CA LEU A 111 -23.71 -10.45 36.66
C LEU A 111 -22.93 -11.68 36.24
N SER A 112 -22.01 -11.49 35.26
CA SER A 112 -21.04 -12.48 34.81
C SER A 112 -19.64 -11.94 35.04
N VAL A 113 -18.76 -12.76 35.59
CA VAL A 113 -17.33 -12.49 35.64
C VAL A 113 -16.65 -13.43 34.67
N GLU A 114 -16.02 -12.88 33.67
CA GLU A 114 -15.18 -13.60 32.69
C GLU A 114 -13.75 -13.59 33.19
N ILE A 115 -13.12 -14.76 33.19
CA ILE A 115 -11.70 -14.92 33.50
C ILE A 115 -11.05 -15.52 32.28
N GLU A 116 -10.10 -14.83 31.70
CA GLU A 116 -9.32 -15.27 30.58
C GLU A 116 -7.87 -15.49 31.01
N ASN A 117 -7.34 -16.66 30.68
CA ASN A 117 -5.94 -16.98 30.92
C ASN A 117 -5.14 -16.93 29.62
N ALA A 118 -4.65 -15.76 29.25
CA ALA A 118 -3.77 -15.58 28.09
C ALA A 118 -2.30 -15.93 28.40
N THR A 119 -1.97 -16.40 29.62
CA THR A 119 -0.62 -16.86 29.96
C THR A 119 -0.28 -18.19 29.29
N GLY A 120 1.01 -18.48 29.13
CA GLY A 120 1.49 -19.79 28.67
C GLY A 120 1.32 -20.93 29.69
N GLU A 121 0.82 -20.66 30.92
CA GLU A 121 0.72 -21.62 32.03
C GLU A 121 -0.72 -21.88 32.47
N ALA A 122 -0.95 -23.05 33.03
CA ALA A 122 -2.28 -23.36 33.55
C ALA A 122 -2.52 -22.67 34.90
N LEU A 123 -3.69 -22.07 35.05
CA LEU A 123 -4.17 -21.43 36.25
C LEU A 123 -4.79 -22.47 37.19
N ALA A 124 -4.43 -22.42 38.47
CA ALA A 124 -5.06 -23.25 39.49
C ALA A 124 -6.51 -22.80 39.79
N PRO A 125 -7.36 -23.70 40.33
CA PRO A 125 -8.67 -23.31 40.86
C PRO A 125 -8.55 -22.21 41.93
N GLY A 126 -9.47 -21.25 41.91
CA GLY A 126 -9.49 -20.13 42.82
C GLY A 126 -10.89 -19.70 43.23
N THR A 127 -10.98 -18.58 43.90
CA THR A 127 -12.25 -17.93 44.28
C THR A 127 -12.35 -16.57 43.61
N VAL A 128 -13.48 -16.29 42.98
CA VAL A 128 -13.84 -14.96 42.46
C VAL A 128 -14.59 -14.21 43.56
N ARG A 129 -14.06 -13.05 43.91
CA ARG A 129 -14.72 -12.09 44.78
C ARG A 129 -15.30 -10.97 43.95
N LEU A 130 -16.60 -10.81 43.90
CA LEU A 130 -17.30 -9.72 43.24
C LEU A 130 -17.45 -8.56 44.25
N VAL A 131 -17.11 -7.35 43.79
CA VAL A 131 -17.16 -6.14 44.64
C VAL A 131 -17.88 -5.00 43.91
N ARG A 132 -18.29 -4.00 44.66
CA ARG A 132 -18.69 -2.69 44.14
C ARG A 132 -17.87 -1.58 44.79
N ALA A 133 -17.83 -0.43 44.16
CA ALA A 133 -17.31 0.79 44.76
C ALA A 133 -18.01 1.09 46.08
N ASP A 134 -17.30 1.63 47.06
CA ASP A 134 -17.87 2.04 48.34
C ASP A 134 -18.62 3.37 48.25
N GLY A 135 -18.05 4.33 47.51
CA GLY A 135 -18.59 5.67 47.23
C GLY A 135 -19.45 5.75 45.97
N ALA A 136 -20.21 6.83 45.86
CA ALA A 136 -20.88 7.21 44.64
C ALA A 136 -19.83 7.61 43.60
N ILE A 137 -20.13 7.40 42.32
CA ILE A 137 -19.37 7.91 41.17
C ILE A 137 -20.29 8.96 40.55
N ASP A 138 -20.03 10.24 40.88
CA ASP A 138 -20.88 11.34 40.50
C ASP A 138 -20.17 12.30 39.50
N ASP A 139 -18.86 12.12 39.26
CA ASP A 139 -18.06 12.83 38.29
C ASP A 139 -17.01 11.93 37.65
N GLU A 140 -16.38 12.45 36.60
CA GLU A 140 -15.38 11.80 35.75
C GLU A 140 -14.10 11.42 36.51
N ALA A 141 -13.61 12.28 37.39
CA ALA A 141 -12.43 12.00 38.21
C ALA A 141 -12.63 10.82 39.19
N GLU A 142 -13.83 10.68 39.75
CA GLU A 142 -14.20 9.53 40.59
C GLU A 142 -14.33 8.24 39.76
N LEU A 143 -14.79 8.37 38.51
CA LEU A 143 -14.85 7.25 37.58
C LEU A 143 -13.44 6.80 37.16
N ASP A 144 -12.55 7.71 36.81
CA ASP A 144 -11.17 7.40 36.51
C ASP A 144 -10.43 6.77 37.70
N GLU A 145 -10.63 7.30 38.91
CA GLU A 145 -10.05 6.72 40.12
C GLU A 145 -10.52 5.28 40.33
N TRP A 146 -11.80 5.01 40.07
CA TRP A 146 -12.35 3.66 40.19
C TRP A 146 -11.78 2.72 39.11
N LEU A 147 -11.72 3.15 37.87
CA LEU A 147 -11.21 2.35 36.76
C LEU A 147 -9.69 2.11 36.88
N ALA A 148 -8.93 3.07 37.39
CA ALA A 148 -7.50 2.92 37.67
C ALA A 148 -7.20 2.02 38.90
N ALA A 149 -8.19 1.67 39.69
CA ALA A 149 -8.04 0.81 40.89
C ALA A 149 -7.83 -0.66 40.52
N ASP A 150 -7.82 -1.02 39.28
CA ASP A 150 -7.50 -2.36 38.84
C ASP A 150 -6.03 -2.69 39.09
N ALA A 151 -5.77 -3.91 39.38
CA ALA A 151 -4.67 -4.57 40.00
C ALA A 151 -3.27 -4.35 39.43
N GLN A 152 -2.72 -3.22 39.44
CA GLN A 152 -1.24 -3.06 39.28
C GLN A 152 -0.46 -3.53 40.55
N ASP A 153 -1.16 -3.69 41.70
CA ASP A 153 -0.59 -4.25 42.92
C ASP A 153 -1.27 -5.55 43.31
N SER A 154 -0.51 -6.59 43.59
CA SER A 154 -0.92 -7.92 44.11
C SER A 154 -1.79 -7.89 45.38
N THR A 155 -2.34 -6.75 45.76
CA THR A 155 -3.19 -6.52 46.93
C THR A 155 -4.67 -6.53 46.59
N GLY A 156 -5.05 -6.52 45.31
CA GLY A 156 -6.44 -6.47 44.87
C GLY A 156 -6.93 -5.06 44.57
N ILE A 157 -8.24 -4.93 44.32
CA ILE A 157 -8.87 -3.64 44.09
C ILE A 157 -8.66 -2.76 45.33
N ALA A 158 -7.97 -1.64 45.15
CA ALA A 158 -7.59 -0.74 46.21
C ALA A 158 -8.84 -0.10 46.86
N GLY A 159 -8.76 0.21 48.15
CA GLY A 159 -9.75 0.95 48.87
C GLY A 159 -10.80 0.10 49.57
N ASP A 160 -11.91 0.76 49.97
CA ASP A 160 -12.97 0.20 50.77
C ASP A 160 -14.05 -0.52 49.95
N ALA A 161 -13.70 -1.18 48.83
CA ALA A 161 -14.63 -1.88 47.95
C ALA A 161 -15.50 -2.89 48.75
N VAL A 162 -16.80 -2.81 48.52
CA VAL A 162 -17.80 -3.62 49.26
C VAL A 162 -18.03 -4.95 48.55
N THR A 163 -17.86 -6.06 49.24
CA THR A 163 -18.08 -7.39 48.69
C THR A 163 -19.56 -7.63 48.43
N LEU A 164 -19.91 -7.98 47.20
CA LEU A 164 -21.26 -8.37 46.77
C LEU A 164 -21.47 -9.87 46.79
N GLY A 165 -20.41 -10.67 46.61
CA GLY A 165 -20.48 -12.12 46.60
C GLY A 165 -19.13 -12.80 46.35
N GLU A 166 -19.09 -14.10 46.62
CA GLU A 166 -17.93 -14.94 46.30
C GLU A 166 -18.39 -16.23 45.62
N ALA A 167 -17.61 -16.72 44.66
CA ALA A 167 -17.90 -17.98 43.97
C ALA A 167 -16.59 -18.67 43.57
N GLU A 168 -16.63 -19.99 43.48
CA GLU A 168 -15.48 -20.82 43.07
C GLU A 168 -15.23 -20.71 41.58
N SER A 169 -13.96 -20.53 41.21
CA SER A 169 -13.47 -20.65 39.83
C SER A 169 -12.72 -21.95 39.66
N ARG A 170 -12.99 -22.65 38.56
CA ARG A 170 -12.18 -23.82 38.18
C ARG A 170 -10.83 -23.40 37.64
N GLY A 171 -9.86 -24.31 37.71
CA GLY A 171 -8.58 -24.09 37.06
C GLY A 171 -8.75 -23.98 35.53
N LEU A 172 -7.92 -23.14 34.88
CA LEU A 172 -7.94 -22.87 33.45
C LEU A 172 -6.64 -23.33 32.82
N ALA A 173 -6.74 -23.95 31.65
CA ALA A 173 -5.56 -24.17 30.82
C ALA A 173 -5.01 -22.85 30.28
N ALA A 174 -3.77 -22.84 29.79
CA ALA A 174 -3.23 -21.75 29.00
C ALA A 174 -4.16 -21.47 27.80
N GLY A 175 -4.45 -20.21 27.52
CA GLY A 175 -5.41 -19.77 26.49
C GLY A 175 -6.86 -20.12 26.76
N GLY A 176 -7.23 -20.52 27.99
CA GLY A 176 -8.58 -20.88 28.35
C GLY A 176 -9.34 -19.75 29.03
N ALA A 177 -10.67 -19.70 28.85
CA ALA A 177 -11.55 -18.77 29.54
C ALA A 177 -12.69 -19.48 30.31
N THR A 178 -13.28 -18.79 31.28
CA THR A 178 -14.45 -19.28 32.03
C THR A 178 -15.33 -18.13 32.48
N LEU A 179 -16.61 -18.40 32.60
CA LEU A 179 -17.61 -17.48 33.13
C LEU A 179 -18.07 -17.93 34.53
N VAL A 180 -18.11 -17.01 35.48
CA VAL A 180 -18.65 -17.19 36.82
C VAL A 180 -19.85 -16.26 36.98
N SER A 181 -21.02 -16.81 37.28
CA SER A 181 -22.27 -16.04 37.37
C SER A 181 -22.63 -15.71 38.79
N PHE A 182 -23.12 -14.49 38.97
CA PHE A 182 -23.65 -14.00 40.27
C PHE A 182 -25.06 -13.48 40.08
N THR A 183 -25.85 -13.52 41.19
CA THR A 183 -27.13 -12.82 41.27
C THR A 183 -27.07 -11.96 42.52
N VAL A 184 -27.01 -10.65 42.31
CA VAL A 184 -26.87 -9.68 43.40
C VAL A 184 -28.25 -9.08 43.72
N PRO A 185 -28.75 -9.16 44.96
CA PRO A 185 -29.98 -8.46 45.34
C PRO A 185 -29.80 -6.94 45.15
N GLY A 186 -30.82 -6.25 44.67
CA GLY A 186 -30.75 -4.80 44.48
C GLY A 186 -30.43 -4.02 45.75
N GLU A 187 -30.92 -4.52 46.94
CA GLU A 187 -30.60 -3.94 48.23
C GLU A 187 -29.11 -3.94 48.61
N ALA A 188 -28.27 -4.78 47.93
CA ALA A 188 -26.82 -4.80 48.14
C ALA A 188 -26.11 -3.55 47.61
N PHE A 189 -26.75 -2.79 46.73
CA PHE A 189 -26.24 -1.49 46.26
C PHE A 189 -26.46 -0.36 47.27
N GLY A 190 -27.41 -0.53 48.19
CA GLY A 190 -27.61 0.38 49.30
C GLY A 190 -27.90 1.82 48.88
N GLU A 191 -27.09 2.78 49.42
CA GLU A 191 -27.22 4.20 49.08
C GLU A 191 -26.82 4.52 47.63
N LEU A 192 -26.00 3.68 46.99
CA LEU A 192 -25.56 3.86 45.59
C LEU A 192 -26.67 3.61 44.56
N ALA A 193 -27.82 3.02 44.98
CA ALA A 193 -28.96 2.86 44.07
C ALA A 193 -29.47 4.19 43.47
N GLY A 194 -29.06 5.34 44.01
CA GLY A 194 -29.37 6.68 43.50
C GLY A 194 -28.23 7.37 42.76
N SER A 195 -27.05 6.76 42.66
CA SER A 195 -25.91 7.29 41.91
C SER A 195 -26.12 7.09 40.40
N PRO A 196 -25.71 8.04 39.55
CA PRO A 196 -25.85 7.90 38.10
C PRO A 196 -25.00 6.77 37.53
N VAL A 197 -23.87 6.49 38.16
CA VAL A 197 -22.92 5.45 37.74
C VAL A 197 -22.64 4.50 38.92
N LEU A 198 -22.49 3.23 38.62
CA LEU A 198 -22.20 2.16 39.54
C LEU A 198 -20.89 1.46 39.18
N GLY A 199 -19.89 1.55 40.05
CA GLY A 199 -18.63 0.84 39.92
C GLY A 199 -18.74 -0.61 40.35
N LEU A 200 -18.36 -1.55 39.50
CA LEU A 200 -18.23 -2.97 39.79
C LEU A 200 -16.79 -3.43 39.63
N GLY A 201 -16.40 -4.46 40.37
CA GLY A 201 -15.09 -5.07 40.20
C GLY A 201 -15.12 -6.55 40.56
N ALA A 202 -14.13 -7.28 40.09
CA ALA A 202 -13.94 -8.67 40.43
C ALA A 202 -12.47 -9.00 40.64
N GLU A 203 -12.19 -9.78 41.67
CA GLU A 203 -10.85 -10.28 42.01
C GLU A 203 -10.81 -11.80 41.86
N LEU A 204 -9.84 -12.32 41.18
CA LEU A 204 -9.52 -13.74 41.17
C LEU A 204 -8.44 -14.04 42.23
N ARG A 205 -8.76 -14.91 43.18
CA ARG A 205 -7.86 -15.30 44.24
C ARG A 205 -7.48 -16.77 44.15
N VAL A 206 -6.19 -17.05 44.25
CA VAL A 206 -5.68 -18.41 44.39
C VAL A 206 -5.03 -18.53 45.76
N GLY A 207 -5.69 -19.28 46.66
CA GLY A 207 -5.37 -19.24 48.08
C GLY A 207 -5.69 -17.86 48.69
N ASP A 208 -4.67 -17.25 49.32
CA ASP A 208 -4.79 -15.91 49.94
C ASP A 208 -4.30 -14.78 49.02
N THR A 209 -3.87 -15.11 47.79
CA THR A 209 -3.25 -14.13 46.86
C THR A 209 -4.24 -13.76 45.78
N VAL A 210 -4.43 -12.45 45.52
CA VAL A 210 -5.08 -11.93 44.32
C VAL A 210 -4.12 -12.13 43.17
N VAL A 211 -4.54 -12.82 42.13
CA VAL A 211 -3.71 -13.11 40.92
C VAL A 211 -4.15 -12.30 39.74
N ALA A 212 -5.37 -11.78 39.70
CA ALA A 212 -5.89 -10.83 38.73
C ALA A 212 -7.11 -10.12 39.32
N ALA A 213 -7.36 -8.91 38.88
CA ALA A 213 -8.56 -8.17 39.17
C ALA A 213 -8.95 -7.33 37.94
N GLY A 214 -10.18 -6.83 37.90
CA GLY A 214 -10.69 -5.92 36.92
C GLY A 214 -11.83 -5.12 37.47
N THR A 215 -11.90 -3.85 37.05
CA THR A 215 -12.94 -2.89 37.41
C THR A 215 -13.78 -2.56 36.18
N ALA A 216 -15.04 -2.19 36.39
CA ALA A 216 -15.95 -1.76 35.33
C ALA A 216 -16.94 -0.76 35.89
N ALA A 217 -17.52 0.06 35.03
CA ALA A 217 -18.54 1.03 35.41
C ALA A 217 -19.76 0.92 34.50
N TYR A 218 -20.93 1.15 35.12
CA TYR A 218 -22.20 1.02 34.41
C TYR A 218 -23.15 2.14 34.77
N ALA A 219 -23.79 2.71 33.77
CA ALA A 219 -24.87 3.65 33.98
C ALA A 219 -26.03 2.98 34.76
N ASN A 220 -26.62 3.71 35.71
CA ASN A 220 -27.78 3.30 36.49
C ASN A 220 -29.07 3.65 35.75
N ALA A 221 -29.74 2.64 35.20
CA ALA A 221 -30.98 2.84 34.44
C ALA A 221 -32.18 3.28 35.29
N ASP A 222 -32.11 3.16 36.63
CA ASP A 222 -33.16 3.60 37.55
C ASP A 222 -33.06 5.10 37.85
N VAL A 223 -31.95 5.74 37.51
CA VAL A 223 -31.74 7.18 37.72
C VAL A 223 -32.11 7.93 36.42
N PRO A 224 -33.11 8.83 36.49
CA PRO A 224 -33.47 9.62 35.32
C PRO A 224 -32.31 10.48 34.86
N ALA A 225 -32.09 10.52 33.54
CA ALA A 225 -31.09 11.41 32.94
C ALA A 225 -31.37 12.88 33.34
N SER A 226 -30.35 13.60 33.74
CA SER A 226 -30.41 15.03 34.08
C SER A 226 -30.46 15.93 32.85
N GLY A 227 -30.04 15.39 31.70
CA GLY A 227 -30.00 16.04 30.39
C GLY A 227 -29.64 15.06 29.29
N SER A 228 -29.09 15.54 28.22
CA SER A 228 -28.63 14.72 27.07
C SER A 228 -27.47 15.44 26.38
N VAL A 229 -26.37 14.75 26.16
CA VAL A 229 -25.24 15.25 25.37
C VAL A 229 -25.43 14.94 23.90
N ALA A 230 -25.07 15.87 23.03
CA ALA A 230 -25.09 15.65 21.59
C ALA A 230 -23.79 14.93 21.17
N VAL A 231 -23.91 13.71 20.62
CA VAL A 231 -22.77 12.88 20.22
C VAL A 231 -22.74 12.78 18.71
N ALA A 232 -21.69 13.31 18.08
CA ALA A 232 -21.35 13.05 16.69
C ALA A 232 -20.44 11.83 16.59
N LEU A 233 -20.72 10.98 15.60
CA LEU A 233 -19.92 9.79 15.36
C LEU A 233 -19.33 9.84 13.96
N ALA A 234 -18.05 9.46 13.81
CA ALA A 234 -17.39 9.28 12.52
C ALA A 234 -16.81 7.88 12.43
N ALA A 235 -17.05 7.21 11.29
CA ALA A 235 -16.56 5.86 11.04
C ALA A 235 -15.89 5.79 9.66
N PRO A 236 -14.69 5.19 9.55
CA PRO A 236 -14.06 4.97 8.26
C PRO A 236 -14.71 3.80 7.53
N LEU A 237 -14.75 3.88 6.22
CA LEU A 237 -15.11 2.81 5.32
C LEU A 237 -13.94 2.56 4.40
N THR A 238 -13.06 1.67 4.82
CA THR A 238 -11.76 1.36 4.24
C THR A 238 -11.62 -0.14 3.93
N THR A 239 -10.50 -0.54 3.41
CA THR A 239 -10.17 -1.92 3.10
C THR A 239 -8.91 -2.35 3.85
N PRO A 240 -8.76 -3.63 4.21
CA PRO A 240 -7.57 -4.11 4.89
C PRO A 240 -6.29 -3.84 4.11
N THR A 241 -5.22 -3.46 4.79
CA THR A 241 -3.88 -3.26 4.22
C THR A 241 -3.30 -4.54 3.61
N GLY A 242 -2.34 -4.40 2.72
CA GLY A 242 -1.60 -5.52 2.12
C GLY A 242 -2.42 -6.45 1.21
N THR A 243 -3.74 -6.24 1.13
CA THR A 243 -4.64 -7.10 0.35
C THR A 243 -4.99 -6.54 -1.03
N VAL A 244 -4.56 -5.32 -1.33
CA VAL A 244 -4.94 -4.58 -2.54
C VAL A 244 -3.71 -4.31 -3.40
N PRO A 245 -3.29 -5.25 -4.25
CA PRO A 245 -2.17 -5.06 -5.15
C PRO A 245 -2.47 -3.94 -6.15
N LEU A 246 -1.44 -3.20 -6.57
CA LEU A 246 -1.54 -2.12 -7.57
C LEU A 246 -2.45 -0.94 -7.18
N GLY A 247 -2.83 -0.83 -5.92
CA GLY A 247 -3.69 0.26 -5.44
C GLY A 247 -5.13 0.22 -5.97
N LEU A 248 -5.60 -0.94 -6.43
CA LEU A 248 -6.96 -1.22 -6.88
C LEU A 248 -7.42 -2.59 -6.37
N ILE A 249 -8.67 -2.67 -5.95
CA ILE A 249 -9.27 -3.92 -5.48
C ILE A 249 -9.61 -4.79 -6.69
N PRO A 250 -9.06 -6.02 -6.80
CA PRO A 250 -9.38 -6.93 -7.90
C PRO A 250 -10.87 -7.29 -7.98
N ALA A 251 -11.35 -7.60 -9.18
CA ALA A 251 -12.76 -7.89 -9.43
C ALA A 251 -13.32 -9.06 -8.62
N ASP A 252 -12.53 -10.11 -8.42
CA ASP A 252 -12.90 -11.28 -7.61
C ASP A 252 -12.98 -10.94 -6.11
N GLN A 253 -12.08 -10.08 -5.63
CA GLN A 253 -12.11 -9.58 -4.27
C GLN A 253 -13.29 -8.63 -4.05
N LEU A 254 -13.57 -7.73 -5.01
CA LEU A 254 -14.78 -6.91 -4.99
C LEU A 254 -16.04 -7.78 -4.94
N ALA A 255 -16.13 -8.82 -5.77
CA ALA A 255 -17.27 -9.74 -5.75
C ALA A 255 -17.46 -10.41 -4.39
N ASN A 256 -16.36 -10.77 -3.72
CA ASN A 256 -16.39 -11.36 -2.38
C ASN A 256 -16.78 -10.32 -1.32
N TRP A 257 -16.14 -9.17 -1.29
CA TRP A 257 -16.34 -8.14 -0.26
C TRP A 257 -17.72 -7.47 -0.34
N THR A 258 -18.28 -7.37 -1.55
CA THR A 258 -19.63 -6.81 -1.76
C THR A 258 -20.73 -7.88 -1.80
N SER A 259 -20.40 -9.14 -1.56
CA SER A 259 -21.40 -10.21 -1.38
C SER A 259 -22.30 -9.91 -0.14
N PRO A 260 -23.46 -10.55 0.02
CA PRO A 260 -24.36 -10.27 1.15
C PRO A 260 -23.74 -10.42 2.55
N THR A 261 -22.67 -11.18 2.68
CA THR A 261 -21.91 -11.36 3.93
C THR A 261 -20.47 -10.87 3.81
N GLY A 262 -20.17 -10.17 2.74
CA GLY A 262 -18.84 -9.65 2.46
C GLY A 262 -18.45 -8.51 3.38
N LEU A 263 -17.16 -8.21 3.43
CA LEU A 263 -16.58 -7.18 4.29
C LEU A 263 -17.25 -5.82 4.10
N LEU A 264 -17.19 -5.27 2.90
CA LEU A 264 -17.76 -3.95 2.58
C LEU A 264 -19.28 -3.90 2.80
N THR A 265 -19.98 -5.02 2.57
CA THR A 265 -21.42 -5.09 2.84
C THR A 265 -21.70 -5.00 4.33
N ARG A 266 -20.96 -5.73 5.16
CA ARG A 266 -21.13 -5.68 6.61
C ARG A 266 -20.78 -4.31 7.20
N GLN A 267 -19.69 -3.67 6.72
CA GLN A 267 -19.34 -2.30 7.12
C GLN A 267 -20.47 -1.33 6.80
N LEU A 268 -20.95 -1.35 5.56
CA LEU A 268 -22.04 -0.47 5.15
C LEU A 268 -23.35 -0.77 5.91
N ASP A 269 -23.66 -2.04 6.19
CA ASP A 269 -24.83 -2.44 6.97
C ASP A 269 -24.77 -1.94 8.42
N ALA A 270 -23.58 -1.88 8.99
CA ALA A 270 -23.37 -1.37 10.35
C ALA A 270 -23.66 0.14 10.45
N LEU A 271 -23.38 0.90 9.38
CA LEU A 271 -23.44 2.36 9.39
C LEU A 271 -24.69 2.92 8.72
N ALA A 272 -25.19 2.28 7.66
CA ALA A 272 -26.27 2.82 6.82
C ALA A 272 -27.55 3.09 7.60
N GLY A 273 -28.04 4.33 7.52
CA GLY A 273 -29.27 4.77 8.17
C GLY A 273 -29.13 5.10 9.65
N ARG A 274 -27.95 4.89 10.24
CA ARG A 274 -27.59 5.41 11.56
C ARG A 274 -26.99 6.80 11.42
N ARG A 275 -27.07 7.62 12.45
CA ARG A 275 -26.53 8.98 12.40
C ARG A 275 -25.03 8.98 12.71
N VAL A 276 -24.26 8.48 11.75
CA VAL A 276 -22.80 8.37 11.76
C VAL A 276 -22.28 8.96 10.45
N ALA A 277 -21.25 9.78 10.50
CA ALA A 277 -20.55 10.26 9.31
C ALA A 277 -19.60 9.16 8.80
N ILE A 278 -19.55 8.99 7.48
CA ILE A 278 -18.74 7.96 6.82
C ILE A 278 -17.56 8.60 6.11
N GLY A 279 -16.34 8.31 6.58
CA GLY A 279 -15.09 8.59 5.87
C GLY A 279 -14.87 7.52 4.81
N LEU A 280 -15.10 7.85 3.54
CA LEU A 280 -15.05 6.88 2.44
C LEU A 280 -13.68 6.90 1.75
N ASP A 281 -13.01 5.74 1.66
CA ASP A 281 -11.84 5.57 0.80
C ASP A 281 -12.26 5.61 -0.69
N PRO A 282 -11.81 6.62 -1.47
CA PRO A 282 -12.13 6.74 -2.89
C PRO A 282 -11.63 5.56 -3.73
N ARG A 283 -10.63 4.80 -3.26
CA ARG A 283 -10.12 3.58 -3.90
C ARG A 283 -11.23 2.56 -4.14
N ILE A 284 -12.18 2.42 -3.21
CA ILE A 284 -13.30 1.48 -3.33
C ILE A 284 -14.18 1.87 -4.53
N VAL A 285 -14.53 3.14 -4.64
CA VAL A 285 -15.36 3.68 -5.74
C VAL A 285 -14.65 3.51 -7.07
N ALA A 286 -13.39 3.93 -7.15
CA ALA A 286 -12.57 3.83 -8.35
C ALA A 286 -12.41 2.38 -8.81
N SER A 287 -12.13 1.44 -7.88
CA SER A 287 -11.95 0.01 -8.18
C SER A 287 -13.20 -0.64 -8.81
N ILE A 288 -14.39 -0.19 -8.41
CA ILE A 288 -15.64 -0.68 -9.02
C ILE A 288 -15.84 -0.06 -10.41
N ARG A 289 -15.60 1.23 -10.53
CA ARG A 289 -15.87 1.99 -11.75
C ARG A 289 -14.93 1.70 -12.90
N VAL A 290 -13.63 1.43 -12.62
CA VAL A 290 -12.65 1.07 -13.66
C VAL A 290 -13.02 -0.19 -14.43
N LEU A 291 -13.84 -1.06 -13.84
CA LEU A 291 -14.29 -2.30 -14.46
C LEU A 291 -15.47 -2.11 -15.43
N GLY A 292 -16.10 -0.94 -15.46
CA GLY A 292 -17.22 -0.66 -16.35
C GLY A 292 -18.29 -1.77 -16.35
N THR A 293 -18.59 -2.34 -17.52
CA THR A 293 -19.57 -3.44 -17.67
C THR A 293 -19.07 -4.77 -17.13
N SER A 294 -17.75 -4.94 -16.90
CA SER A 294 -17.14 -6.13 -16.29
C SER A 294 -17.20 -6.12 -14.76
N ALA A 295 -17.70 -5.02 -14.15
CA ALA A 295 -17.84 -4.95 -12.69
C ALA A 295 -18.77 -6.04 -12.16
N PRO A 296 -18.43 -6.71 -11.04
CA PRO A 296 -19.32 -7.67 -10.40
C PRO A 296 -20.68 -7.04 -10.07
N ALA A 297 -21.76 -7.76 -10.34
CA ALA A 297 -23.11 -7.25 -10.09
C ALA A 297 -23.34 -6.89 -8.60
N SER A 298 -22.71 -7.62 -7.67
CA SER A 298 -22.73 -7.31 -6.24
C SER A 298 -22.04 -5.97 -5.94
N ALA A 299 -20.92 -5.68 -6.60
CA ALA A 299 -20.17 -4.43 -6.40
C ALA A 299 -20.95 -3.22 -6.95
N THR A 300 -21.55 -3.35 -8.12
CA THR A 300 -22.43 -2.32 -8.68
C THR A 300 -23.64 -2.05 -7.79
N ALA A 301 -24.29 -3.12 -7.29
CA ALA A 301 -25.43 -2.98 -6.38
C ALA A 301 -25.03 -2.35 -5.04
N TRP A 302 -23.86 -2.71 -4.52
CA TRP A 302 -23.29 -2.13 -3.30
C TRP A 302 -23.00 -0.64 -3.47
N LEU A 303 -22.39 -0.25 -4.59
CA LEU A 303 -22.09 1.16 -4.91
C LEU A 303 -23.37 1.99 -5.02
N GLN A 304 -24.42 1.43 -5.66
CA GLN A 304 -25.74 2.07 -5.72
C GLN A 304 -26.35 2.21 -4.32
N ARG A 305 -26.17 1.23 -3.43
CA ARG A 305 -26.62 1.31 -2.06
C ARG A 305 -25.91 2.42 -1.29
N LEU A 306 -24.58 2.50 -1.39
CA LEU A 306 -23.78 3.55 -0.79
C LEU A 306 -24.22 4.94 -1.28
N ALA A 307 -24.53 5.10 -2.57
CA ALA A 307 -25.00 6.36 -3.13
C ALA A 307 -26.37 6.82 -2.59
N ASN A 308 -27.13 5.92 -1.95
CA ASN A 308 -28.47 6.22 -1.42
C ASN A 308 -28.52 6.20 0.13
N VAL A 309 -27.37 6.11 0.83
CA VAL A 309 -27.38 6.23 2.29
C VAL A 309 -27.72 7.67 2.70
N PRO A 310 -28.51 7.85 3.79
CA PRO A 310 -28.82 9.18 4.29
C PRO A 310 -27.72 9.79 5.16
N ASN A 311 -26.59 9.08 5.30
CA ASN A 311 -25.46 9.46 6.12
C ASN A 311 -24.70 10.66 5.52
N GLU A 312 -24.07 11.46 6.35
CA GLU A 312 -23.03 12.37 5.89
C GLU A 312 -21.82 11.53 5.40
N VAL A 313 -21.32 11.82 4.19
CA VAL A 313 -20.19 11.10 3.59
C VAL A 313 -19.14 12.12 3.19
N PHE A 314 -17.89 11.88 3.57
CA PHE A 314 -16.75 12.70 3.20
C PHE A 314 -15.60 11.80 2.67
N PRO A 315 -14.74 12.33 1.79
CA PRO A 315 -13.62 11.56 1.28
C PRO A 315 -12.50 11.43 2.32
N LEU A 316 -11.94 10.25 2.44
CA LEU A 316 -10.57 10.07 2.92
C LEU A 316 -9.59 10.35 1.78
N ALA A 317 -8.30 10.41 2.05
CA ALA A 317 -7.30 10.36 0.99
C ALA A 317 -7.45 9.03 0.23
N TYR A 318 -7.07 9.00 -1.06
CA TYR A 318 -7.12 7.76 -1.84
C TYR A 318 -6.27 6.67 -1.18
N ALA A 319 -6.84 5.50 -0.97
CA ALA A 319 -6.24 4.40 -0.25
C ALA A 319 -5.97 4.72 1.24
N ASP A 320 -6.73 5.63 1.81
CA ASP A 320 -6.55 6.17 3.17
C ASP A 320 -5.10 6.59 3.44
N ALA A 321 -4.46 7.20 2.40
CA ALA A 321 -3.06 7.58 2.46
C ALA A 321 -2.81 8.67 3.50
N ASP A 322 -1.79 8.45 4.31
CA ASP A 322 -1.36 9.31 5.40
C ASP A 322 -1.11 10.76 4.95
N VAL A 323 -1.98 11.67 5.38
CA VAL A 323 -1.92 13.08 5.02
C VAL A 323 -0.97 13.87 5.93
N ALA A 324 -0.73 13.40 7.16
CA ALA A 324 0.21 14.00 8.09
C ALA A 324 1.66 13.76 7.63
N ALA A 325 2.00 12.52 7.27
CA ALA A 325 3.32 12.22 6.69
C ALA A 325 3.60 13.02 5.41
N GLN A 326 2.58 13.26 4.56
CA GLN A 326 2.73 14.08 3.37
C GLN A 326 2.98 15.55 3.69
N ALA A 327 2.31 16.08 4.73
CA ALA A 327 2.54 17.44 5.23
C ALA A 327 3.95 17.60 5.80
N GLN A 328 4.41 16.66 6.62
CA GLN A 328 5.74 16.67 7.25
C GLN A 328 6.89 16.51 6.25
N LEU A 329 6.63 15.94 5.08
CA LEU A 329 7.57 15.91 3.96
C LEU A 329 7.52 17.16 3.08
N ASP A 330 6.69 18.15 3.42
CA ASP A 330 6.52 19.41 2.68
C ASP A 330 6.32 19.16 1.17
N LEU A 331 5.48 18.14 0.85
CA LEU A 331 5.18 17.83 -0.53
C LEU A 331 4.45 19.03 -1.18
N PRO A 332 4.62 19.27 -2.50
CA PRO A 332 4.00 20.41 -3.17
C PRO A 332 2.46 20.38 -3.18
N GLY A 333 1.86 19.31 -2.72
CA GLY A 333 0.43 19.09 -2.54
C GLY A 333 0.16 17.64 -2.17
N LEU A 334 -1.05 17.36 -1.69
CA LEU A 334 -1.46 16.00 -1.37
C LEU A 334 -1.45 15.11 -2.62
N LEU A 335 -0.93 13.92 -2.45
CA LEU A 335 -0.84 12.94 -3.52
C LEU A 335 -2.23 12.37 -3.82
N ALA A 336 -2.54 12.29 -5.12
CA ALA A 336 -3.77 11.70 -5.63
C ALA A 336 -3.46 10.80 -6.84
N PRO A 337 -4.33 9.86 -7.22
CA PRO A 337 -4.15 9.09 -8.45
C PRO A 337 -4.01 10.00 -9.66
N THR A 338 -3.02 9.72 -10.51
CA THR A 338 -2.75 10.51 -11.72
C THR A 338 -3.46 9.94 -12.95
N SER A 339 -3.63 8.61 -13.00
CA SER A 339 -4.27 7.92 -14.13
C SER A 339 -4.73 6.51 -13.76
N PHE A 340 -5.72 6.03 -14.50
CA PHE A 340 -6.19 4.64 -14.52
C PHE A 340 -6.09 4.01 -15.92
N ALA A 341 -5.40 4.66 -16.86
CA ALA A 341 -5.34 4.23 -18.26
C ALA A 341 -4.77 2.81 -18.45
N ASP A 342 -3.88 2.37 -17.55
CA ASP A 342 -3.28 1.03 -17.55
C ASP A 342 -4.26 -0.11 -17.27
N VAL A 343 -5.41 0.19 -16.66
CA VAL A 343 -6.43 -0.80 -16.23
C VAL A 343 -7.79 -0.62 -16.92
N LEU A 344 -7.97 0.44 -17.70
CA LEU A 344 -9.21 0.70 -18.41
C LEU A 344 -9.28 -0.09 -19.71
N ASP A 345 -10.28 -0.98 -19.85
CA ASP A 345 -10.61 -1.60 -21.13
C ASP A 345 -11.70 -0.78 -21.83
N PRO A 346 -11.40 -0.14 -22.98
CA PRO A 346 -12.42 0.63 -23.71
C PRO A 346 -13.66 -0.17 -24.10
N ALA A 347 -13.57 -1.51 -24.20
CA ALA A 347 -14.70 -2.38 -24.51
C ALA A 347 -15.74 -2.38 -23.39
N ASP A 348 -15.33 -2.17 -22.15
CA ASP A 348 -16.22 -2.14 -20.99
C ASP A 348 -17.02 -0.84 -20.84
N PHE A 349 -16.69 0.18 -21.65
CA PHE A 349 -17.36 1.48 -21.70
C PHE A 349 -18.06 1.75 -23.03
N ALA A 350 -17.99 0.80 -23.99
CA ALA A 350 -18.67 0.93 -25.26
C ALA A 350 -20.17 0.81 -25.06
N THR A 351 -20.91 1.89 -25.27
CA THR A 351 -22.38 1.84 -25.38
C THR A 351 -22.73 1.09 -26.66
N THR A 352 -23.38 -0.07 -26.50
CA THR A 352 -24.06 -0.70 -27.63
C THR A 352 -25.11 0.28 -28.13
N PRO A 353 -25.09 0.72 -29.39
CA PRO A 353 -26.19 1.55 -29.90
C PRO A 353 -27.48 0.75 -29.76
N GLU A 354 -28.33 1.17 -28.87
CA GLU A 354 -29.72 0.69 -28.84
C GLU A 354 -30.28 0.95 -30.22
N ALA A 355 -30.77 -0.10 -30.88
CA ALA A 355 -31.31 0.00 -32.21
C ALA A 355 -32.40 1.10 -32.17
N ALA A 356 -32.09 2.20 -32.85
CA ALA A 356 -33.06 3.29 -32.99
C ALA A 356 -34.31 2.71 -33.62
N ASP A 357 -35.37 2.60 -32.85
CA ASP A 357 -36.71 2.47 -33.38
C ASP A 357 -36.93 3.70 -34.28
N GLU A 358 -37.00 3.45 -35.58
CA GLU A 358 -37.41 4.46 -36.57
C GLU A 358 -38.86 4.88 -36.25
N ASP A 359 -39.01 5.90 -35.42
CA ASP A 359 -40.31 6.60 -35.34
C ASP A 359 -40.13 8.08 -35.76
N ASP A 360 -40.75 8.33 -36.92
CA ASP A 360 -40.84 9.58 -37.63
C ASP A 360 -41.66 10.59 -36.82
N GLY A 361 -41.05 11.71 -36.41
CA GLY A 361 -41.78 12.74 -35.68
C GLY A 361 -41.07 14.09 -35.58
N SER A 362 -41.36 14.97 -36.56
CA SER A 362 -41.05 16.41 -36.60
C SER A 362 -40.94 17.09 -35.24
N ALA A 363 -39.82 17.67 -34.92
CA ALA A 363 -39.67 18.62 -33.82
C ALA A 363 -39.46 20.05 -34.34
N VAL A 364 -40.39 20.88 -33.93
CA VAL A 364 -40.40 22.35 -34.08
C VAL A 364 -39.46 22.96 -33.03
N GLY A 365 -38.50 23.76 -33.46
CA GLY A 365 -37.49 24.39 -32.58
C GLY A 365 -38.07 25.48 -31.68
N THR A 366 -37.52 25.54 -30.46
CA THR A 366 -37.62 26.66 -29.52
C THR A 366 -36.21 27.20 -29.22
N PRO A 367 -36.02 28.53 -29.08
CA PRO A 367 -34.68 29.11 -29.03
C PRO A 367 -34.00 28.96 -27.65
N ALA A 368 -32.70 28.71 -27.69
CA ALA A 368 -31.80 28.52 -26.55
C ALA A 368 -31.65 29.78 -25.70
N THR A 369 -31.66 29.57 -24.40
CA THR A 369 -31.21 30.52 -23.38
C THR A 369 -29.81 30.13 -22.99
N ASP A 370 -28.86 31.05 -23.09
CA ASP A 370 -27.44 30.86 -22.68
C ASP A 370 -27.34 30.76 -21.15
N GLU A 371 -27.23 29.55 -20.64
CA GLU A 371 -26.63 29.21 -19.34
C GLU A 371 -25.36 28.38 -19.60
N PRO A 372 -24.30 28.52 -18.76
CA PRO A 372 -23.08 27.69 -18.91
C PRO A 372 -23.47 26.25 -18.70
N VAL A 373 -23.43 25.46 -19.77
CA VAL A 373 -23.62 24.02 -19.74
C VAL A 373 -22.37 23.40 -19.17
N GLU A 374 -22.48 22.80 -17.99
CA GLU A 374 -21.55 21.76 -17.58
C GLU A 374 -21.44 20.72 -18.70
N PRO A 375 -20.23 20.26 -19.06
CA PRO A 375 -20.10 19.29 -20.14
C PRO A 375 -20.83 18.00 -19.75
N GLU A 376 -21.93 17.72 -20.44
CA GLU A 376 -22.58 16.41 -20.34
C GLU A 376 -21.58 15.33 -20.79
N PRO A 377 -21.42 14.24 -20.02
CA PRO A 377 -20.52 13.16 -20.40
C PRO A 377 -20.90 12.64 -21.80
N THR A 378 -19.92 12.58 -22.67
CA THR A 378 -20.11 12.05 -24.02
C THR A 378 -20.48 10.57 -23.91
N PRO A 379 -21.67 10.13 -24.36
CA PRO A 379 -22.05 8.72 -24.27
C PRO A 379 -21.04 7.85 -25.06
N GLY A 380 -20.36 6.92 -24.37
CA GLY A 380 -19.46 5.94 -24.98
C GLY A 380 -17.98 6.27 -24.97
N GLY A 381 -17.52 7.24 -24.17
CA GLY A 381 -16.09 7.50 -23.94
C GLY A 381 -15.55 6.72 -22.74
N VAL A 382 -14.26 6.38 -22.77
CA VAL A 382 -13.53 5.87 -21.59
C VAL A 382 -13.51 6.96 -20.53
N PRO A 383 -13.89 6.69 -19.25
CA PRO A 383 -13.96 7.72 -18.24
C PRO A 383 -12.58 8.28 -17.89
N THR A 384 -12.54 9.55 -17.54
CA THR A 384 -11.37 10.24 -17.02
C THR A 384 -11.10 9.86 -15.56
N THR A 385 -9.90 10.16 -15.06
CA THR A 385 -9.54 9.96 -13.65
C THR A 385 -10.53 10.68 -12.72
N ASP A 386 -10.88 11.92 -13.02
CA ASP A 386 -11.84 12.71 -12.23
C ASP A 386 -13.24 12.11 -12.20
N GLU A 387 -13.72 11.58 -13.34
CA GLU A 387 -15.03 10.91 -13.41
C GLU A 387 -15.05 9.59 -12.62
N LEU A 388 -13.92 8.87 -12.58
CA LEU A 388 -13.78 7.64 -11.78
C LEU A 388 -13.80 7.92 -10.28
N LEU A 389 -13.21 9.03 -9.84
CA LEU A 389 -13.10 9.44 -8.44
C LEU A 389 -14.30 10.29 -7.97
N ALA A 390 -15.06 10.91 -8.87
CA ALA A 390 -16.17 11.77 -8.53
C ALA A 390 -17.21 11.04 -7.66
N TRP A 391 -17.59 11.64 -6.54
CA TRP A 391 -18.61 11.11 -5.64
C TRP A 391 -19.41 12.27 -5.04
N PRO A 392 -20.74 12.15 -4.84
CA PRO A 392 -21.52 13.20 -4.24
C PRO A 392 -21.30 13.28 -2.73
N TYR A 393 -20.09 13.66 -2.32
CA TYR A 393 -19.76 13.86 -0.91
C TYR A 393 -20.64 14.96 -0.29
N THR A 394 -21.06 14.76 0.95
CA THR A 394 -21.74 15.78 1.74
C THR A 394 -20.79 16.92 2.07
N ARG A 395 -19.52 16.58 2.32
CA ARG A 395 -18.40 17.50 2.54
C ARG A 395 -17.16 16.94 1.86
N ALA A 396 -16.29 17.84 1.39
CA ALA A 396 -15.03 17.47 0.76
C ALA A 396 -13.83 18.24 1.34
N ASP A 397 -14.06 18.99 2.42
CA ASP A 397 -13.10 19.87 3.06
C ASP A 397 -12.58 19.34 4.40
N LEU A 398 -12.69 18.01 4.62
CA LEU A 398 -12.26 17.33 5.83
C LEU A 398 -10.94 16.57 5.61
N ALA A 399 -10.01 16.72 6.57
CA ALA A 399 -8.88 15.82 6.75
C ALA A 399 -9.13 14.92 7.97
N TRP A 400 -8.69 13.68 7.88
CA TRP A 400 -8.67 12.75 9.02
C TRP A 400 -7.33 12.01 9.04
N PRO A 401 -6.27 12.62 9.60
CA PRO A 401 -4.98 11.96 9.81
C PRO A 401 -5.10 10.71 10.68
N ALA A 402 -4.04 9.93 10.73
CA ALA A 402 -3.90 8.89 11.75
C ALA A 402 -3.83 9.51 13.14
N ASP A 403 -4.24 8.73 14.14
CA ASP A 403 -4.23 9.19 15.51
C ASP A 403 -2.81 9.52 15.97
N ASP A 404 -2.67 10.63 16.69
CA ASP A 404 -1.43 11.04 17.33
C ASP A 404 -0.21 11.17 16.37
N THR A 405 -0.46 11.61 15.13
CA THR A 405 0.59 11.77 14.11
C THR A 405 0.73 13.20 13.58
N VAL A 406 -0.08 14.13 14.07
CA VAL A 406 -0.09 15.51 13.56
C VAL A 406 0.99 16.35 14.23
N ALA A 407 1.85 16.94 13.42
CA ALA A 407 2.94 17.81 13.86
C ALA A 407 2.65 19.29 13.63
N ALA A 408 3.51 20.13 14.22
CA ALA A 408 3.42 21.58 14.08
C ALA A 408 3.57 22.01 12.61
N GLY A 409 2.57 22.70 12.09
CA GLY A 409 2.52 23.17 10.69
C GLY A 409 1.63 22.33 9.76
N ASP A 410 1.31 21.07 10.12
CA ASP A 410 0.52 20.16 9.28
C ASP A 410 -0.88 20.70 9.03
N LEU A 411 -1.54 21.27 10.04
CA LEU A 411 -2.87 21.86 9.88
C LEU A 411 -2.88 22.99 8.85
N GLY A 412 -1.82 23.83 8.84
CA GLY A 412 -1.67 24.90 7.86
C GLY A 412 -1.43 24.38 6.44
N TYR A 413 -0.72 23.24 6.31
CA TYR A 413 -0.53 22.57 5.03
C TYR A 413 -1.85 21.98 4.51
N LEU A 414 -2.64 21.32 5.37
CA LEU A 414 -3.95 20.75 5.03
C LEU A 414 -4.95 21.85 4.63
N ASP A 415 -4.99 22.96 5.36
CA ASP A 415 -5.80 24.13 5.01
C ASP A 415 -5.44 24.66 3.60
N ALA A 416 -4.13 24.77 3.30
CA ALA A 416 -3.65 25.20 1.99
C ALA A 416 -4.01 24.21 0.86
N ALA A 417 -4.14 22.92 1.19
CA ALA A 417 -4.61 21.89 0.28
C ALA A 417 -6.14 21.89 0.09
N GLY A 418 -6.88 22.72 0.83
CA GLY A 418 -8.34 22.83 0.76
C GLY A 418 -9.09 21.98 1.78
N LEU A 419 -8.37 21.29 2.68
CA LEU A 419 -8.93 20.51 3.79
C LEU A 419 -9.00 21.38 5.03
N THR A 420 -10.01 22.24 5.12
CA THR A 420 -10.12 23.35 6.09
C THR A 420 -10.64 22.93 7.46
N THR A 421 -10.94 21.66 7.67
CA THR A 421 -11.36 21.10 8.93
C THR A 421 -10.64 19.76 9.14
N THR A 422 -9.90 19.62 10.24
CA THR A 422 -9.16 18.38 10.55
C THR A 422 -9.78 17.67 11.74
N ILE A 423 -10.09 16.38 11.59
CA ILE A 423 -10.45 15.49 12.70
C ILE A 423 -9.14 15.09 13.39
N LEU A 424 -9.02 15.41 14.67
CA LEU A 424 -7.86 15.12 15.49
C LEU A 424 -8.19 14.10 16.57
N ALA A 425 -7.27 13.18 16.82
CA ALA A 425 -7.27 12.33 17.99
C ALA A 425 -7.08 13.16 19.27
N PRO A 426 -7.55 12.68 20.42
CA PRO A 426 -7.41 13.41 21.69
C PRO A 426 -5.95 13.67 22.07
N GLY A 427 -5.03 12.74 21.76
CA GLY A 427 -3.59 12.89 22.04
C GLY A 427 -2.91 14.00 21.26
N ASN A 428 -3.47 14.45 20.13
CA ASN A 428 -2.92 15.58 19.35
C ASN A 428 -3.20 16.97 19.93
N VAL A 429 -3.93 17.06 21.04
CA VAL A 429 -4.22 18.34 21.69
C VAL A 429 -4.01 18.24 23.20
N GLU A 430 -3.55 19.33 23.82
CA GLU A 430 -3.46 19.39 25.28
C GLU A 430 -4.84 19.22 25.92
N PRO A 431 -4.97 18.40 26.99
CA PRO A 431 -6.20 18.30 27.77
C PRO A 431 -6.65 19.67 28.30
N VAL A 432 -7.94 19.87 28.41
CA VAL A 432 -8.51 21.08 29.04
C VAL A 432 -9.28 20.68 30.30
N ASP A 433 -9.27 21.56 31.29
CA ASP A 433 -10.04 21.33 32.51
C ASP A 433 -11.55 21.54 32.26
N GLY A 434 -12.34 20.52 32.46
CA GLY A 434 -13.80 20.56 32.41
C GLY A 434 -14.39 20.25 31.04
N PRO A 435 -15.73 20.44 30.86
CA PRO A 435 -16.42 19.99 29.67
C PRO A 435 -15.93 20.71 28.41
N ALA A 436 -15.39 19.97 27.46
CA ALA A 436 -14.84 20.48 26.21
C ALA A 436 -15.82 20.27 25.04
N SER A 437 -15.77 21.21 24.07
CA SER A 437 -16.45 21.07 22.78
C SER A 437 -15.57 20.30 21.81
N SER A 438 -16.18 19.49 20.92
CA SER A 438 -15.44 18.85 19.83
C SER A 438 -14.89 19.87 18.81
N SER A 439 -15.57 21.02 18.61
CA SER A 439 -15.08 22.05 17.72
C SER A 439 -13.98 22.85 18.39
N ALA A 440 -12.83 22.96 17.74
CA ALA A 440 -11.66 23.64 18.26
C ALA A 440 -11.00 24.55 17.22
N ASN A 441 -10.30 25.58 17.70
CA ASN A 441 -9.32 26.32 16.92
C ASN A 441 -7.94 25.94 17.46
N VAL A 442 -7.15 25.29 16.63
CA VAL A 442 -5.80 24.82 16.93
C VAL A 442 -4.84 25.54 15.99
N ASP A 443 -3.95 26.36 16.53
CA ASP A 443 -2.96 27.15 15.76
C ASP A 443 -3.55 28.02 14.64
N GLY A 444 -4.83 28.39 14.74
CA GLY A 444 -5.54 29.20 13.76
C GLY A 444 -6.36 28.40 12.75
N SER A 445 -6.21 27.07 12.71
CA SER A 445 -6.98 26.14 11.87
C SER A 445 -8.19 25.59 12.62
N THR A 446 -9.23 25.19 11.89
CA THR A 446 -10.41 24.56 12.47
C THR A 446 -10.16 23.07 12.65
N ALA A 447 -10.40 22.58 13.85
CA ALA A 447 -10.28 21.15 14.15
C ALA A 447 -11.56 20.61 14.79
N LEU A 448 -11.79 19.33 14.63
CA LEU A 448 -12.73 18.53 15.39
C LEU A 448 -11.92 17.55 16.23
N VAL A 449 -11.90 17.78 17.53
CA VAL A 449 -11.16 16.92 18.47
C VAL A 449 -12.09 15.82 18.97
N ALA A 450 -11.65 14.58 18.80
CA ALA A 450 -12.34 13.43 19.37
C ALA A 450 -12.22 13.44 20.90
N ASP A 451 -13.29 13.05 21.55
CA ASP A 451 -13.36 12.92 23.00
C ASP A 451 -12.71 11.61 23.44
N ALA A 452 -11.76 11.65 24.37
CA ALA A 452 -11.00 10.47 24.77
C ALA A 452 -11.89 9.46 25.51
N GLU A 453 -12.67 9.96 26.48
CA GLU A 453 -13.50 9.14 27.38
C GLU A 453 -14.63 8.42 26.62
N LEU A 454 -15.05 8.96 25.47
CA LEU A 454 -16.05 8.32 24.61
C LEU A 454 -15.42 7.49 23.50
N THR A 455 -14.30 7.94 22.92
CA THR A 455 -13.66 7.25 21.77
C THR A 455 -13.03 5.92 22.19
N GLU A 456 -12.31 5.90 23.32
CA GLU A 456 -11.66 4.68 23.80
C GLU A 456 -12.66 3.54 24.05
N PRO A 457 -13.72 3.70 24.87
CA PRO A 457 -14.67 2.63 25.10
C PRO A 457 -15.54 2.32 23.87
N LEU A 458 -15.79 3.28 22.97
CA LEU A 458 -16.45 3.04 21.69
C LEU A 458 -15.66 2.08 20.81
N ARG A 459 -14.35 2.30 20.69
CA ARG A 459 -13.44 1.43 19.94
C ARG A 459 -13.31 0.07 20.59
N ALA A 460 -13.10 0.02 21.91
CA ALA A 460 -13.07 -1.23 22.67
C ALA A 460 -14.36 -2.06 22.51
N ALA A 461 -15.53 -1.41 22.51
CA ALA A 461 -16.80 -2.09 22.24
C ALA A 461 -16.88 -2.60 20.79
N SER A 462 -16.36 -1.85 19.83
CA SER A 462 -16.37 -2.23 18.41
C SER A 462 -15.49 -3.46 18.12
N ASP A 463 -14.38 -3.59 18.83
CA ASP A 463 -13.39 -4.66 18.67
C ASP A 463 -13.62 -5.86 19.59
N ALA A 464 -14.59 -5.75 20.49
CA ALA A 464 -14.86 -6.77 21.50
C ALA A 464 -15.06 -8.17 20.90
N SER A 465 -14.24 -9.12 21.33
CA SER A 465 -14.28 -10.52 20.89
C SER A 465 -15.34 -11.34 21.61
N THR A 466 -15.67 -10.98 22.84
CA THR A 466 -16.68 -11.66 23.67
C THR A 466 -17.87 -10.75 23.99
N ASP A 467 -18.99 -11.36 24.39
CA ASP A 467 -20.15 -10.60 24.83
C ASP A 467 -19.91 -9.86 26.16
N THR A 468 -19.05 -10.40 27.02
CA THR A 468 -18.67 -9.77 28.30
C THR A 468 -17.85 -8.50 28.02
N GLU A 469 -16.83 -8.60 27.17
CA GLU A 469 -15.99 -7.49 26.75
C GLU A 469 -16.81 -6.38 26.09
N TRP A 470 -17.71 -6.73 25.18
CA TRP A 470 -18.60 -5.77 24.54
C TRP A 470 -19.50 -5.03 25.55
N ARG A 471 -20.09 -5.78 26.52
CA ARG A 471 -20.96 -5.15 27.53
C ARG A 471 -20.18 -4.29 28.52
N GLU A 472 -18.97 -4.68 28.85
CA GLU A 472 -18.09 -3.89 29.72
C GLU A 472 -17.70 -2.57 29.03
N ALA A 473 -17.17 -2.61 27.81
CA ALA A 473 -16.80 -1.41 27.07
C ALA A 473 -18.02 -0.51 26.77
N THR A 474 -19.15 -1.10 26.33
CA THR A 474 -20.38 -0.33 26.12
C THR A 474 -20.95 0.22 27.45
N GLY A 475 -20.81 -0.53 28.56
CA GLY A 475 -21.18 -0.06 29.86
C GLY A 475 -20.42 1.15 30.34
N ARG A 476 -19.09 1.14 30.15
CA ARG A 476 -18.20 2.30 30.38
C ARG A 476 -18.62 3.50 29.52
N LEU A 477 -18.82 3.30 28.22
CA LEU A 477 -19.28 4.37 27.33
C LEU A 477 -20.61 5.01 27.80
N LEU A 478 -21.57 4.18 28.25
CA LEU A 478 -22.84 4.68 28.73
C LEU A 478 -22.71 5.33 30.11
N ALA A 479 -21.76 4.90 30.97
CA ALA A 479 -21.44 5.54 32.24
C ALA A 479 -20.90 6.96 32.03
N GLU A 480 -19.94 7.14 31.09
CA GLU A 480 -19.43 8.46 30.68
C GLU A 480 -20.58 9.36 30.20
N LEU A 481 -21.43 8.86 29.31
CA LEU A 481 -22.59 9.59 28.80
C LEU A 481 -23.58 9.96 29.91
N ALA A 482 -23.73 9.13 30.96
CA ALA A 482 -24.61 9.41 32.08
C ALA A 482 -24.08 10.53 32.99
N LEU A 483 -22.75 10.63 33.18
CA LEU A 483 -22.08 11.73 33.87
C LEU A 483 -22.18 13.02 33.05
N ASP A 484 -21.92 12.92 31.76
CA ASP A 484 -21.98 14.03 30.83
C ASP A 484 -23.36 14.62 30.57
N ALA A 485 -24.41 13.84 30.74
CA ALA A 485 -25.79 14.27 30.52
C ALA A 485 -26.19 15.49 31.33
N GLY A 486 -25.52 15.75 32.47
CA GLY A 486 -25.68 16.92 33.31
C GLY A 486 -24.70 18.06 33.05
N SER A 487 -23.71 17.84 32.21
CA SER A 487 -22.64 18.78 31.94
C SER A 487 -23.07 19.92 31.01
N ALA A 488 -22.22 20.94 30.86
CA ALA A 488 -22.43 22.06 29.95
C ALA A 488 -21.88 21.75 28.54
N ARG A 489 -21.46 20.52 28.26
CA ARG A 489 -20.97 20.11 26.91
C ARG A 489 -22.03 20.35 25.85
N THR A 490 -21.62 20.88 24.70
CA THR A 490 -22.55 21.19 23.59
C THR A 490 -22.66 20.04 22.61
N THR A 491 -21.54 19.61 22.05
CA THR A 491 -21.46 18.48 21.12
C THR A 491 -20.08 17.86 21.29
N VAL A 492 -20.05 16.56 21.42
CA VAL A 492 -18.83 15.75 21.50
C VAL A 492 -18.69 14.89 20.26
N LEU A 493 -17.46 14.57 19.87
CA LEU A 493 -17.15 13.68 18.75
C LEU A 493 -16.52 12.40 19.30
N ALA A 494 -17.00 11.25 18.87
CA ALA A 494 -16.28 9.99 19.05
C ALA A 494 -16.05 9.31 17.71
N THR A 495 -14.86 8.70 17.54
CA THR A 495 -14.43 8.13 16.28
C THR A 495 -14.20 6.63 16.39
N PHE A 496 -14.70 5.90 15.40
CA PHE A 496 -14.35 4.49 15.22
C PHE A 496 -12.93 4.37 14.64
N ASP A 497 -12.28 3.28 14.96
CA ASP A 497 -10.97 2.97 14.44
C ASP A 497 -11.01 2.53 12.96
N ARG A 498 -9.86 2.65 12.28
CA ARG A 498 -9.61 2.15 10.92
C ARG A 498 -9.45 0.63 10.86
N GLY A 499 -9.57 -0.03 12.00
CA GLY A 499 -9.37 -1.45 12.15
C GLY A 499 -10.32 -2.35 11.37
N ASP A 500 -10.12 -3.64 11.55
CA ASP A 500 -10.83 -4.69 10.83
C ASP A 500 -12.34 -4.64 11.09
N ALA A 501 -13.10 -4.37 10.05
CA ALA A 501 -14.57 -4.43 10.07
C ALA A 501 -15.14 -5.85 10.29
N SER A 502 -14.34 -6.78 10.81
CA SER A 502 -14.79 -8.13 11.17
C SER A 502 -15.94 -8.09 12.16
N GLN A 503 -15.98 -7.08 13.03
CA GLN A 503 -16.92 -6.91 14.14
C GLN A 503 -18.10 -5.94 13.84
N SER A 504 -18.47 -5.77 12.57
CA SER A 504 -19.53 -4.82 12.18
C SER A 504 -20.87 -4.97 12.92
N ALA A 505 -21.17 -6.15 13.48
CA ALA A 505 -22.32 -6.35 14.36
C ALA A 505 -22.16 -5.63 15.71
N ARG A 506 -20.94 -5.54 16.25
CA ARG A 506 -20.61 -4.80 17.46
C ARG A 506 -20.75 -3.30 17.24
N VAL A 507 -20.20 -2.82 16.11
CA VAL A 507 -20.33 -1.41 15.68
C VAL A 507 -21.78 -0.99 15.63
N SER A 508 -22.64 -1.75 14.93
CA SER A 508 -24.07 -1.41 14.87
C SER A 508 -24.75 -1.44 16.22
N ALA A 509 -24.41 -2.41 17.07
CA ALA A 509 -25.02 -2.56 18.38
C ALA A 509 -24.64 -1.40 19.33
N VAL A 510 -23.36 -0.99 19.36
CA VAL A 510 -22.94 0.12 20.23
C VAL A 510 -23.57 1.45 19.80
N ILE A 511 -23.70 1.70 18.49
CA ILE A 511 -24.40 2.89 17.99
C ILE A 511 -25.88 2.89 18.42
N ASP A 512 -26.53 1.72 18.33
CA ASP A 512 -27.93 1.59 18.73
C ASP A 512 -28.10 1.76 20.27
N GLU A 513 -27.13 1.32 21.10
CA GLU A 513 -27.11 1.55 22.55
C GLU A 513 -26.94 3.03 22.90
N ILE A 514 -26.00 3.75 22.24
CA ILE A 514 -25.82 5.19 22.37
C ILE A 514 -27.14 5.90 22.05
N ALA A 515 -27.75 5.60 20.90
CA ALA A 515 -28.99 6.22 20.45
C ALA A 515 -30.18 5.93 21.38
N GLY A 516 -30.18 4.78 22.04
CA GLY A 516 -31.25 4.33 22.96
C GLY A 516 -31.07 4.72 24.40
N SER A 517 -29.89 5.22 24.79
CA SER A 517 -29.51 5.39 26.21
C SER A 517 -30.34 6.39 26.99
N GLY A 518 -30.84 7.44 26.33
CA GLY A 518 -31.53 8.55 27.01
C GLY A 518 -30.62 9.62 27.61
N TRP A 519 -29.34 9.33 27.79
CA TRP A 519 -28.28 10.29 28.21
C TRP A 519 -27.64 11.02 27.02
N SER A 520 -27.82 10.50 25.82
CA SER A 520 -27.26 11.05 24.59
C SER A 520 -28.32 11.31 23.52
N SER A 521 -27.95 12.14 22.56
CA SER A 521 -28.66 12.30 21.30
C SER A 521 -27.66 12.33 20.16
N LEU A 522 -27.80 11.43 19.18
CA LEU A 522 -26.89 11.41 18.04
C LEU A 522 -27.03 12.72 17.22
N ALA A 523 -25.92 13.38 16.98
CA ALA A 523 -25.74 14.57 16.16
C ALA A 523 -25.08 14.23 14.82
N GLY A 524 -25.19 15.10 13.81
CA GLY A 524 -24.40 14.99 12.59
C GLY A 524 -22.99 15.54 12.80
N LEU A 525 -22.05 15.15 11.95
CA LEU A 525 -20.71 15.72 11.96
C LEU A 525 -20.74 17.23 11.66
N SER A 526 -21.65 17.64 10.77
CA SER A 526 -21.89 19.06 10.48
C SER A 526 -22.41 19.85 11.69
N ASP A 527 -23.14 19.22 12.61
CA ASP A 527 -23.57 19.83 13.89
C ASP A 527 -22.36 20.05 14.81
N ALA A 528 -21.43 19.08 14.87
CA ALA A 528 -20.19 19.18 15.64
C ALA A 528 -19.27 20.27 15.10
N ILE A 529 -19.12 20.38 13.77
CA ILE A 529 -18.36 21.47 13.12
C ILE A 529 -18.97 22.84 13.44
N GLY A 530 -20.31 22.92 13.48
CA GLY A 530 -21.05 24.14 13.76
C GLY A 530 -21.09 24.53 15.25
N ALA A 531 -20.60 23.71 16.14
CA ALA A 531 -20.53 24.02 17.57
C ALA A 531 -19.56 25.20 17.82
N PRO A 532 -19.73 25.97 18.90
CA PRO A 532 -18.80 27.03 19.24
C PRO A 532 -17.39 26.47 19.45
N PRO A 533 -16.38 26.98 18.69
CA PRO A 533 -15.03 26.46 18.81
C PRO A 533 -14.34 26.92 20.09
N GLU A 534 -13.54 26.04 20.66
CA GLU A 534 -12.65 26.31 21.77
C GLU A 534 -11.21 26.47 21.28
N SER A 535 -10.40 27.28 21.99
CA SER A 535 -8.98 27.34 21.68
C SER A 535 -8.26 26.18 22.35
N ARG A 536 -7.57 25.36 21.57
CA ARG A 536 -6.78 24.21 22.04
C ARG A 536 -5.34 24.38 21.57
N THR A 537 -4.42 23.76 22.27
CA THR A 537 -2.99 23.74 21.94
C THR A 537 -2.68 22.39 21.28
N LEU A 538 -1.95 22.41 20.17
CA LEU A 538 -1.46 21.19 19.51
C LEU A 538 -0.37 20.54 20.37
N VAL A 539 -0.46 19.24 20.56
CA VAL A 539 0.66 18.39 20.97
C VAL A 539 1.39 17.97 19.70
N ASP A 540 2.67 18.33 19.62
CA ASP A 540 3.50 18.10 18.43
C ASP A 540 3.97 16.64 18.37
N GLU A 541 3.28 15.82 17.62
CA GLU A 541 3.53 14.39 17.48
C GLU A 541 3.91 14.03 16.03
N PRO A 542 5.16 14.30 15.63
CA PRO A 542 5.60 14.00 14.28
C PRO A 542 5.78 12.48 14.07
N GLU A 543 5.53 12.07 12.84
CA GLU A 543 5.88 10.73 12.36
C GLU A 543 7.37 10.40 12.59
N SER A 544 7.69 9.12 12.71
CA SER A 544 9.07 8.69 12.92
C SER A 544 9.98 9.09 11.75
N GLU A 545 11.22 9.53 12.05
CA GLU A 545 12.22 9.87 11.01
C GLU A 545 12.47 8.69 10.04
N GLY A 546 12.35 7.44 10.53
CA GLY A 546 12.50 6.24 9.72
C GLY A 546 11.42 6.13 8.65
N ARG A 547 10.15 6.31 9.05
CA ARG A 547 8.99 6.28 8.16
C ARG A 547 9.04 7.43 7.16
N LEU A 548 9.25 8.66 7.60
CA LEU A 548 9.37 9.83 6.72
C LEU A 548 10.50 9.67 5.70
N SER A 549 11.67 9.18 6.12
CA SER A 549 12.78 8.89 5.22
C SER A 549 12.44 7.81 4.18
N ALA A 550 11.68 6.79 4.56
CA ALA A 550 11.25 5.74 3.63
C ALA A 550 10.24 6.29 2.61
N ILE A 551 9.26 7.06 3.07
CA ILE A 551 8.28 7.73 2.20
C ILE A 551 8.99 8.68 1.24
N GLY A 552 9.94 9.49 1.73
CA GLY A 552 10.74 10.38 0.88
C GLY A 552 11.48 9.64 -0.25
N ARG A 553 12.06 8.45 0.06
CA ARG A 553 12.69 7.60 -0.98
C ARG A 553 11.68 7.07 -2.01
N MET A 554 10.45 6.74 -1.58
CA MET A 554 9.39 6.31 -2.50
C MET A 554 8.99 7.44 -3.44
N VAL A 555 8.75 8.65 -2.92
CA VAL A 555 8.39 9.85 -3.70
C VAL A 555 9.52 10.21 -4.68
N GLU A 556 10.79 10.18 -4.25
CA GLU A 556 11.93 10.41 -5.14
C GLU A 556 12.03 9.34 -6.24
N THR A 557 11.71 8.08 -5.91
CA THR A 557 11.73 6.99 -6.90
C THR A 557 10.60 7.14 -7.91
N GLU A 558 9.41 7.55 -7.46
CA GLU A 558 8.29 7.88 -8.34
C GLU A 558 8.65 9.02 -9.32
N ALA A 559 9.27 10.08 -8.82
CA ALA A 559 9.71 11.19 -9.69
C ALA A 559 10.68 10.72 -10.77
N ARG A 560 11.65 9.85 -10.44
CA ARG A 560 12.55 9.23 -11.42
C ARG A 560 11.82 8.33 -12.43
N LEU A 561 10.77 7.63 -11.98
CA LEU A 561 9.95 6.83 -12.88
C LEU A 561 9.10 7.69 -13.82
N ALA A 562 8.62 8.84 -13.37
CA ALA A 562 7.93 9.81 -14.24
C ALA A 562 8.88 10.35 -15.34
N GLU A 563 10.13 10.67 -14.99
CA GLU A 563 11.14 11.02 -16.00
C GLU A 563 11.42 9.86 -16.97
N PHE A 564 11.57 8.64 -16.44
CA PHE A 564 11.77 7.43 -17.25
C PHE A 564 10.58 7.15 -18.18
N ALA A 565 9.35 7.35 -17.74
CA ALA A 565 8.12 7.07 -18.49
C ALA A 565 8.04 7.83 -19.83
N THR A 566 8.83 8.92 -19.99
CA THR A 566 8.96 9.67 -21.26
C THR A 566 9.49 8.84 -22.43
N VAL A 567 9.92 7.59 -22.21
CA VAL A 567 10.24 6.63 -23.30
C VAL A 567 8.98 6.03 -23.93
N LEU A 568 7.83 6.16 -23.28
CA LEU A 568 6.54 5.68 -23.76
C LEU A 568 5.80 6.79 -24.51
N THR A 569 4.91 6.41 -25.41
CA THR A 569 3.96 7.33 -26.04
C THR A 569 2.89 7.80 -25.04
N ASP A 570 2.53 6.92 -24.11
CA ASP A 570 1.61 7.21 -23.01
C ASP A 570 2.33 6.94 -21.67
N GLU A 571 2.81 8.00 -21.05
CA GLU A 571 3.54 7.97 -19.78
C GLU A 571 2.69 7.42 -18.63
N SER A 572 1.36 7.54 -18.74
CA SER A 572 0.42 7.14 -17.70
C SER A 572 0.41 5.63 -17.45
N LEU A 573 0.87 4.84 -18.41
CA LEU A 573 1.01 3.38 -18.26
C LEU A 573 2.05 2.96 -17.23
N ILE A 574 2.98 3.83 -16.86
CA ILE A 574 3.94 3.63 -15.78
C ILE A 574 3.56 4.50 -14.58
N THR A 575 3.29 5.79 -14.80
CA THR A 575 3.08 6.74 -13.70
C THR A 575 1.78 6.47 -12.93
N GLY A 576 0.71 6.02 -13.61
CA GLY A 576 -0.57 5.70 -12.98
C GLY A 576 -0.48 4.58 -11.93
N PRO A 577 -0.04 3.37 -12.29
CA PRO A 577 0.11 2.27 -11.34
C PRO A 577 1.14 2.59 -10.25
N THR A 578 2.26 3.24 -10.58
CA THR A 578 3.28 3.62 -9.59
C THR A 578 2.69 4.54 -8.50
N ARG A 579 1.92 5.57 -8.89
CA ARG A 579 1.25 6.47 -7.96
C ARG A 579 0.23 5.74 -7.08
N ARG A 580 -0.60 4.87 -7.64
CA ARG A 580 -1.61 4.12 -6.87
C ARG A 580 -0.97 3.14 -5.89
N GLN A 581 0.12 2.47 -6.27
CA GLN A 581 0.91 1.62 -5.38
C GLN A 581 1.52 2.41 -4.23
N LEU A 582 2.13 3.57 -4.54
CA LEU A 582 2.70 4.45 -3.53
C LEU A 582 1.62 4.89 -2.53
N LEU A 583 0.45 5.32 -2.99
CA LEU A 583 -0.67 5.70 -2.12
C LEU A 583 -1.13 4.54 -1.23
N SER A 584 -1.14 3.31 -1.73
CA SER A 584 -1.47 2.12 -0.92
C SER A 584 -0.42 1.79 0.14
N LEU A 585 0.85 2.18 -0.07
CA LEU A 585 1.91 2.06 0.94
C LEU A 585 1.91 3.22 1.94
N LEU A 586 1.15 4.27 1.66
CA LEU A 586 0.88 5.36 2.60
C LEU A 586 -0.39 5.14 3.43
N ASP A 587 -1.14 4.06 3.21
CA ASP A 587 -2.33 3.71 3.99
C ASP A 587 -2.01 3.78 5.50
N VAL A 588 -2.79 4.54 6.27
CA VAL A 588 -2.52 4.76 7.70
C VAL A 588 -2.58 3.47 8.52
N ALA A 589 -3.35 2.48 8.08
CA ALA A 589 -3.42 1.19 8.76
C ALA A 589 -2.09 0.39 8.73
N TRP A 590 -1.08 0.80 7.96
CA TRP A 590 0.28 0.27 8.06
C TRP A 590 1.01 0.67 9.34
N LEU A 591 0.51 1.65 10.08
CA LEU A 591 1.07 2.03 11.39
C LEU A 591 0.95 0.89 12.42
N ASP A 592 -0.02 0.00 12.25
CA ASP A 592 -0.23 -1.16 13.11
C ASP A 592 0.78 -2.30 12.89
N ASP A 593 1.43 -2.36 11.72
CA ASP A 593 2.45 -3.38 11.39
C ASP A 593 3.65 -2.77 10.65
N PRO A 594 4.49 -2.03 11.36
CA PRO A 594 5.64 -1.33 10.76
C PRO A 594 6.67 -2.27 10.15
N ASP A 595 6.83 -3.49 10.67
CA ASP A 595 7.79 -4.47 10.15
C ASP A 595 7.32 -5.02 8.77
N ALA A 596 6.04 -5.34 8.64
CA ALA A 596 5.45 -5.73 7.36
C ALA A 596 5.49 -4.59 6.36
N TRP A 597 5.18 -3.36 6.79
CA TRP A 597 5.28 -2.17 5.96
C TRP A 597 6.69 -1.95 5.39
N GLU A 598 7.73 -2.03 6.24
CA GLU A 598 9.12 -1.86 5.80
C GLU A 598 9.52 -2.91 4.75
N SER A 599 9.04 -4.13 4.89
CA SER A 599 9.24 -5.21 3.91
C SER A 599 8.58 -4.87 2.57
N GLU A 600 7.32 -4.45 2.57
CA GLU A 600 6.57 -4.10 1.36
C GLU A 600 7.17 -2.88 0.64
N VAL A 601 7.60 -1.85 1.39
CA VAL A 601 8.33 -0.71 0.85
C VAL A 601 9.65 -1.16 0.20
N GLY A 602 10.37 -2.09 0.84
CA GLY A 602 11.60 -2.67 0.30
C GLY A 602 11.38 -3.38 -1.03
N ASP A 603 10.34 -4.19 -1.12
CA ASP A 603 9.96 -4.93 -2.32
C ASP A 603 9.49 -3.99 -3.43
N TRP A 604 8.66 -3.01 -3.10
CA TRP A 604 8.24 -1.97 -4.05
C TRP A 604 9.43 -1.21 -4.64
N LEU A 605 10.37 -0.74 -3.80
CA LEU A 605 11.58 -0.05 -4.26
C LEU A 605 12.46 -0.96 -5.14
N ALA A 606 12.49 -2.27 -4.92
CA ALA A 606 13.21 -3.22 -5.75
C ALA A 606 12.53 -3.41 -7.12
N GLU A 607 11.21 -3.49 -7.16
CA GLU A 607 10.41 -3.57 -8.39
C GLU A 607 10.59 -2.30 -9.23
N GLN A 608 10.49 -1.11 -8.59
CA GLN A 608 10.66 0.15 -9.32
C GLN A 608 12.09 0.32 -9.87
N ARG A 609 13.09 -0.20 -9.17
CA ARG A 609 14.47 -0.23 -9.68
C ARG A 609 14.61 -1.16 -10.89
N ALA A 610 13.91 -2.29 -10.91
CA ALA A 610 13.86 -3.20 -12.06
C ALA A 610 13.18 -2.52 -13.25
N THR A 611 12.10 -1.75 -13.03
CA THR A 611 11.41 -0.96 -14.06
C THR A 611 12.34 0.09 -14.66
N LEU A 612 13.07 0.85 -13.85
CA LEU A 612 14.08 1.81 -14.32
C LEU A 612 15.22 1.16 -15.12
N GLY A 613 15.51 -0.13 -14.87
CA GLY A 613 16.49 -0.92 -15.60
C GLY A 613 15.96 -1.65 -16.83
N SER A 614 14.67 -1.55 -17.12
CA SER A 614 13.98 -2.35 -18.14
C SER A 614 14.38 -2.02 -19.57
N VAL A 615 14.89 -0.82 -19.82
CA VAL A 615 15.41 -0.37 -21.11
C VAL A 615 16.92 -0.17 -21.00
N SER A 616 17.68 -0.96 -21.75
CA SER A 616 19.14 -0.94 -21.62
C SER A 616 19.85 -1.28 -22.92
N VAL A 617 21.12 -0.85 -23.01
CA VAL A 617 22.03 -1.27 -24.10
C VAL A 617 22.63 -2.62 -23.75
N VAL A 618 22.46 -3.60 -24.62
CA VAL A 618 23.11 -4.91 -24.49
C VAL A 618 24.59 -4.77 -24.82
N PRO A 619 25.52 -5.09 -23.89
CA PRO A 619 26.94 -5.03 -24.15
C PRO A 619 27.33 -5.91 -25.35
N SER A 620 28.10 -5.36 -26.31
CA SER A 620 28.60 -6.12 -27.45
C SER A 620 30.12 -6.33 -27.39
N SER A 621 30.60 -7.35 -28.12
CA SER A 621 32.04 -7.58 -28.33
C SER A 621 32.64 -6.47 -29.15
N THR A 622 33.99 -6.43 -29.23
CA THR A 622 34.75 -5.48 -30.04
C THR A 622 34.24 -5.38 -31.49
N ILE A 623 33.95 -4.17 -31.91
CA ILE A 623 33.44 -3.87 -33.26
C ILE A 623 34.62 -3.46 -34.15
N ASN A 624 34.70 -4.03 -35.37
CA ASN A 624 35.67 -3.64 -36.39
C ASN A 624 35.03 -2.69 -37.40
N VAL A 625 35.51 -1.46 -37.44
CA VAL A 625 35.10 -0.44 -38.41
C VAL A 625 36.12 -0.44 -39.57
N VAL A 626 35.74 -1.05 -40.67
CA VAL A 626 36.63 -1.24 -41.86
C VAL A 626 36.30 -0.36 -43.04
N SER A 627 35.31 0.52 -42.96
CA SER A 627 34.83 1.39 -44.04
C SER A 627 34.81 2.85 -43.60
N THR A 628 34.91 3.78 -44.53
CA THR A 628 34.82 5.22 -44.29
C THR A 628 33.43 5.66 -43.83
N GLU A 629 32.40 4.91 -44.17
CA GLU A 629 31.03 5.06 -43.72
C GLU A 629 30.51 3.70 -43.28
N THR A 630 30.18 3.53 -42.00
CA THR A 630 29.65 2.29 -41.49
C THR A 630 28.71 2.60 -40.32
N GLY A 631 27.79 1.68 -39.99
CA GLY A 631 26.93 1.82 -38.84
C GLY A 631 27.44 0.95 -37.69
N VAL A 632 27.57 1.52 -36.52
CA VAL A 632 27.80 0.78 -35.24
C VAL A 632 26.53 0.06 -34.87
N PRO A 633 26.50 -1.29 -34.84
CA PRO A 633 25.34 -2.03 -34.46
C PRO A 633 25.20 -1.93 -32.93
N THR A 634 24.15 -1.28 -32.45
CA THR A 634 23.80 -1.15 -31.05
C THR A 634 22.51 -1.93 -30.78
N THR A 635 22.54 -2.88 -29.86
CA THR A 635 21.36 -3.65 -29.49
C THR A 635 20.77 -3.06 -28.23
N ILE A 636 19.48 -2.73 -28.29
CA ILE A 636 18.68 -2.22 -27.18
C ILE A 636 17.74 -3.32 -26.75
N GLU A 637 17.62 -3.55 -25.47
CA GLU A 637 16.67 -4.46 -24.85
C GLU A 637 15.57 -3.67 -24.18
N ASN A 638 14.32 -4.07 -24.40
CA ASN A 638 13.14 -3.59 -23.74
C ASN A 638 12.43 -4.77 -23.07
N THR A 639 12.39 -4.79 -21.76
CA THR A 639 11.68 -5.82 -20.98
C THR A 639 10.28 -5.39 -20.55
N LEU A 640 9.89 -4.12 -20.83
CA LEU A 640 8.52 -3.64 -20.55
C LEU A 640 7.50 -4.32 -21.46
N PRO A 641 6.23 -4.42 -21.01
CA PRO A 641 5.13 -4.90 -21.83
C PRO A 641 4.64 -3.88 -22.87
N TYR A 642 5.30 -2.73 -22.98
CA TYR A 642 4.96 -1.62 -23.85
C TYR A 642 6.08 -1.32 -24.84
N PRO A 643 5.78 -0.80 -26.05
CA PRO A 643 6.81 -0.31 -26.95
C PRO A 643 7.46 0.96 -26.40
N VAL A 644 8.78 1.07 -26.54
CA VAL A 644 9.55 2.22 -26.08
C VAL A 644 10.25 2.91 -27.24
N THR A 645 10.35 4.24 -27.21
CA THR A 645 11.09 5.03 -28.17
C THR A 645 12.24 5.74 -27.47
N VAL A 646 13.46 5.46 -27.90
CA VAL A 646 14.68 6.01 -27.33
C VAL A 646 15.59 6.59 -28.43
N VAL A 647 16.39 7.56 -28.05
CA VAL A 647 17.45 8.13 -28.88
C VAL A 647 18.79 7.54 -28.46
N VAL A 648 19.46 6.92 -29.39
CA VAL A 648 20.79 6.32 -29.21
C VAL A 648 21.86 7.34 -29.52
N ASP A 649 22.65 7.67 -28.52
CA ASP A 649 23.85 8.52 -28.67
C ASP A 649 25.12 7.70 -28.51
N VAL A 650 26.12 7.93 -29.38
CA VAL A 650 27.41 7.25 -29.37
C VAL A 650 28.52 8.27 -29.31
N ALA A 651 29.24 8.30 -28.22
CA ALA A 651 30.37 9.21 -28.04
C ALA A 651 31.71 8.46 -28.13
N PRO A 652 32.54 8.72 -29.18
CA PRO A 652 33.84 8.10 -29.32
C PRO A 652 34.88 8.77 -28.39
N SER A 653 35.78 7.99 -27.81
CA SER A 653 36.82 8.45 -26.88
C SER A 653 37.90 9.28 -27.56
N ASN A 654 38.00 9.28 -28.89
CA ASN A 654 38.96 10.06 -29.66
C ASN A 654 38.46 10.32 -31.10
N GLY A 655 39.10 11.24 -31.80
CA GLY A 655 38.74 11.71 -33.15
C GLY A 655 39.01 10.73 -34.30
N ARG A 656 39.34 9.43 -34.00
CA ARG A 656 39.51 8.41 -35.06
C ARG A 656 38.18 7.96 -35.64
N LEU A 657 37.11 8.20 -34.89
CA LEU A 657 35.74 7.92 -35.28
C LEU A 657 34.90 9.17 -35.04
N ILE A 658 34.07 9.52 -35.99
CA ILE A 658 33.16 10.66 -35.95
C ILE A 658 31.75 10.08 -36.02
N VAL A 659 30.91 10.44 -35.12
CA VAL A 659 29.46 10.10 -35.15
C VAL A 659 28.75 11.21 -35.91
N GLU A 660 27.94 10.83 -36.88
CA GLU A 660 27.28 11.79 -37.78
C GLU A 660 25.97 12.30 -37.21
N ASP A 661 25.14 11.38 -36.67
CA ASP A 661 23.83 11.70 -36.13
C ASP A 661 23.43 10.75 -34.97
N GLN A 662 22.58 11.22 -34.07
CA GLN A 662 21.84 10.39 -33.13
C GLN A 662 20.75 9.64 -33.86
N VAL A 663 20.38 8.45 -33.38
CA VAL A 663 19.36 7.60 -34.01
C VAL A 663 18.21 7.32 -33.06
N GLU A 664 17.02 7.73 -33.46
CA GLU A 664 15.81 7.35 -32.78
C GLU A 664 15.45 5.90 -33.13
N ALA A 665 15.06 5.14 -32.09
CA ALA A 665 14.72 3.73 -32.20
C ALA A 665 13.49 3.39 -31.38
N THR A 666 12.53 2.75 -32.02
CA THR A 666 11.39 2.12 -31.30
C THR A 666 11.71 0.65 -31.10
N VAL A 667 11.56 0.18 -29.87
CA VAL A 667 11.77 -1.23 -29.47
C VAL A 667 10.43 -1.79 -28.98
N GLU A 668 9.98 -2.84 -29.64
CA GLU A 668 8.72 -3.52 -29.34
C GLU A 668 8.70 -4.11 -27.92
N PRO A 669 7.51 -4.41 -27.35
CA PRO A 669 7.38 -5.00 -26.03
C PRO A 669 8.19 -6.28 -25.88
N GLN A 670 8.86 -6.44 -24.74
CA GLN A 670 9.59 -7.65 -24.33
C GLN A 670 10.53 -8.17 -25.44
N SER A 671 11.21 -7.26 -26.13
CA SER A 671 12.04 -7.58 -27.30
C SER A 671 13.39 -6.88 -27.31
N ARG A 672 14.21 -7.26 -28.29
CA ARG A 672 15.49 -6.61 -28.58
C ARG A 672 15.49 -6.07 -29.99
N SER A 673 15.96 -4.84 -30.17
CA SER A 673 16.14 -4.23 -31.48
C SER A 673 17.59 -3.83 -31.69
N THR A 674 18.13 -4.10 -32.91
CA THR A 674 19.49 -3.67 -33.24
C THR A 674 19.42 -2.49 -34.19
N VAL A 675 19.92 -1.36 -33.75
CA VAL A 675 19.98 -0.10 -34.48
C VAL A 675 21.40 0.12 -34.96
N ARG A 676 21.56 0.76 -36.12
CA ARG A 676 22.86 1.11 -36.67
C ARG A 676 23.08 2.61 -36.59
N VAL A 677 23.97 3.03 -35.69
CA VAL A 677 24.33 4.44 -35.55
C VAL A 677 25.39 4.78 -36.61
N PRO A 678 25.13 5.75 -37.52
CA PRO A 678 26.05 6.09 -38.55
C PRO A 678 27.32 6.72 -37.99
N VAL A 679 28.47 6.17 -38.40
CA VAL A 679 29.79 6.66 -37.97
C VAL A 679 30.71 6.73 -39.17
N ALA A 680 31.55 7.74 -39.22
CA ALA A 680 32.58 7.91 -40.20
C ALA A 680 33.96 7.67 -39.59
N ALA A 681 34.83 6.94 -40.29
CA ALA A 681 36.22 6.79 -39.88
C ALA A 681 36.96 8.13 -40.11
N GLY A 682 37.49 8.68 -39.00
CA GLY A 682 38.38 9.83 -39.00
C GLY A 682 39.80 9.47 -39.49
N VAL A 683 40.78 10.27 -39.13
CA VAL A 683 42.18 10.07 -39.57
C VAL A 683 42.91 9.12 -38.62
N GLY A 684 43.38 7.97 -39.14
CA GLY A 684 44.27 7.03 -38.43
C GLY A 684 43.61 5.74 -37.98
N ASN A 685 44.39 4.64 -37.97
CA ASN A 685 43.99 3.32 -37.52
C ASN A 685 44.24 3.20 -36.01
N GLY A 686 43.43 2.41 -35.34
CA GLY A 686 43.64 2.10 -33.92
C GLY A 686 42.35 1.86 -33.12
N GLU A 687 42.51 1.65 -31.82
CA GLU A 687 41.43 1.38 -30.91
C GLU A 687 40.70 2.68 -30.50
N VAL A 688 39.38 2.58 -30.38
CA VAL A 688 38.48 3.64 -29.94
C VAL A 688 37.48 3.00 -28.98
N SER A 689 37.23 3.58 -27.81
CA SER A 689 36.13 3.19 -26.96
C SER A 689 34.90 4.05 -27.29
N LEU A 690 33.78 3.42 -27.53
CA LEU A 690 32.50 4.06 -27.83
C LEU A 690 31.65 4.05 -26.56
N ALA A 691 31.32 5.19 -25.99
CA ALA A 691 30.34 5.31 -24.92
C ALA A 691 28.96 5.42 -25.60
N VAL A 692 28.13 4.41 -25.37
CA VAL A 692 26.75 4.33 -25.89
C VAL A 692 25.81 4.66 -24.76
N SER A 693 25.00 5.68 -24.92
CA SER A 693 23.96 6.10 -23.98
C SER A 693 22.61 6.16 -24.67
N LEU A 694 21.57 5.95 -23.90
CA LEU A 694 20.20 6.13 -24.34
C LEU A 694 19.60 7.36 -23.65
N THR A 695 18.77 8.08 -24.38
CA THR A 695 17.92 9.13 -23.85
C THR A 695 16.51 8.93 -24.36
N SER A 696 15.52 9.42 -23.60
CA SER A 696 14.16 9.54 -24.12
C SER A 696 14.11 10.60 -25.22
N THR A 697 13.00 10.69 -25.94
CA THR A 697 12.75 11.76 -26.93
C THR A 697 12.74 13.16 -26.30
N GLY A 698 12.48 13.25 -24.99
CA GLY A 698 12.57 14.45 -24.17
C GLY A 698 13.99 14.77 -23.66
N GLY A 699 14.98 13.92 -23.95
CA GLY A 699 16.38 14.12 -23.53
C GLY A 699 16.71 13.59 -22.13
N VAL A 700 15.82 12.83 -21.49
CA VAL A 700 16.09 12.20 -20.19
C VAL A 700 17.02 11.00 -20.37
N PRO A 701 18.13 10.88 -19.61
CA PRO A 701 19.02 9.72 -19.68
C PRO A 701 18.33 8.43 -19.25
N ILE A 702 18.47 7.36 -20.05
CA ILE A 702 17.86 6.06 -19.82
C ILE A 702 18.93 5.00 -19.58
N GLY A 703 18.83 4.32 -18.45
CA GLY A 703 19.75 3.25 -18.07
C GLY A 703 21.19 3.75 -17.86
N THR A 704 22.15 2.86 -18.03
CA THR A 704 23.57 3.16 -17.84
C THR A 704 24.32 3.22 -19.17
N THR A 705 25.29 4.13 -19.29
CA THR A 705 26.17 4.21 -20.43
C THR A 705 27.04 2.96 -20.54
N VAL A 706 27.03 2.32 -21.73
CA VAL A 706 27.81 1.11 -21.99
C VAL A 706 29.02 1.48 -22.87
N THR A 707 30.21 1.02 -22.46
CA THR A 707 31.42 1.23 -23.23
C THR A 707 31.68 0.03 -24.13
N ILE A 708 31.75 0.26 -25.48
CA ILE A 708 32.01 -0.77 -26.47
C ILE A 708 33.37 -0.51 -27.09
N PRO A 709 34.31 -1.44 -27.04
CA PRO A 709 35.59 -1.27 -27.75
C PRO A 709 35.40 -1.42 -29.28
N ALA A 710 36.01 -0.52 -30.05
CA ALA A 710 35.98 -0.54 -31.50
C ALA A 710 37.39 -0.40 -32.09
N ASN A 711 37.70 -1.19 -33.13
CA ASN A 711 38.95 -1.09 -33.92
C ASN A 711 38.64 -0.42 -35.24
N VAL A 712 39.24 0.73 -35.47
CA VAL A 712 39.11 1.49 -36.72
C VAL A 712 40.25 1.13 -37.66
N GLN A 713 39.89 0.65 -38.85
CA GLN A 713 40.83 0.42 -39.96
C GLN A 713 40.37 1.27 -41.16
N ALA A 714 41.01 2.41 -41.36
CA ALA A 714 40.71 3.26 -42.50
C ALA A 714 41.45 2.76 -43.75
N ASP A 715 40.76 2.38 -44.81
CA ASP A 715 41.28 1.81 -46.07
C ASP A 715 42.08 2.81 -46.95
N TRP A 716 42.64 3.88 -46.35
CA TRP A 716 43.45 4.84 -47.11
C TRP A 716 44.79 4.25 -47.58
N GLU A 717 45.28 3.14 -46.99
CA GLU A 717 46.45 2.43 -47.46
C GLU A 717 46.23 1.82 -48.88
N GLY A 718 45.00 1.33 -49.14
CA GLY A 718 44.64 0.83 -50.48
C GLY A 718 44.66 1.95 -51.55
N LEU A 719 44.15 3.13 -51.16
CA LEU A 719 44.19 4.29 -52.12
C LEU A 719 45.60 4.81 -52.27
N GLY A 720 46.42 4.88 -51.19
CA GLY A 720 47.83 5.22 -51.25
C GLY A 720 48.65 4.23 -52.06
N ALA A 721 48.43 2.94 -51.89
CA ALA A 721 49.04 1.88 -52.70
C ALA A 721 48.61 1.93 -54.20
N ALA A 722 47.33 2.19 -54.47
CA ALA A 722 46.81 2.38 -55.81
C ALA A 722 47.41 3.61 -56.47
N ILE A 723 47.51 4.75 -55.78
CA ILE A 723 48.16 5.95 -56.28
C ILE A 723 49.64 5.71 -56.49
N LEU A 724 50.31 5.03 -55.53
CA LEU A 724 51.73 4.65 -55.68
C LEU A 724 51.92 3.69 -56.88
N ALA A 725 51.03 2.70 -57.03
CA ALA A 725 51.05 1.78 -58.17
C ALA A 725 50.87 2.52 -59.50
N VAL A 726 49.94 3.48 -59.60
CA VAL A 726 49.74 4.33 -60.76
C VAL A 726 50.95 5.20 -61.00
N ILE A 727 51.56 5.79 -59.95
CA ILE A 727 52.80 6.56 -60.13
C ILE A 727 53.94 5.67 -60.62
N VAL A 728 54.11 4.46 -60.09
CA VAL A 728 55.11 3.49 -60.55
C VAL A 728 54.85 3.09 -62.01
N VAL A 729 53.63 2.79 -62.35
CA VAL A 729 53.28 2.46 -63.77
C VAL A 729 53.51 3.63 -64.68
N LEU A 730 53.25 4.86 -64.28
CA LEU A 730 53.54 6.06 -65.07
C LEU A 730 55.03 6.29 -65.20
N VAL A 731 55.81 6.14 -64.13
CA VAL A 731 57.28 6.33 -64.21
C VAL A 731 57.94 5.25 -65.08
N PHE A 732 57.54 3.97 -64.86
CA PHE A 732 58.05 2.86 -65.75
C PHE A 732 57.51 2.99 -67.14
N GLY A 733 56.26 3.34 -67.35
CA GLY A 733 55.65 3.58 -68.67
C GLY A 733 56.34 4.70 -69.39
N ILE A 734 56.61 5.83 -68.74
CA ILE A 734 57.39 6.94 -69.33
C ILE A 734 58.87 6.53 -69.62
N GLY A 735 59.44 5.76 -68.66
CA GLY A 735 60.81 5.21 -68.83
C GLY A 735 60.89 4.23 -70.03
N LEU A 736 59.96 3.34 -70.16
CA LEU A 736 59.86 2.39 -71.25
C LEU A 736 59.57 3.09 -72.59
N TRP A 737 58.65 4.05 -72.60
CA TRP A 737 58.34 4.88 -73.76
C TRP A 737 59.53 5.69 -74.26
N ARG A 738 60.30 6.27 -73.35
CA ARG A 738 61.55 7.02 -73.61
C ARG A 738 62.62 6.07 -74.08
N ASN A 739 62.72 4.84 -73.53
CA ASN A 739 63.67 3.81 -73.97
C ASN A 739 63.26 3.28 -75.33
N ILE A 740 62.02 3.04 -75.67
CA ILE A 740 61.52 2.64 -76.97
C ILE A 740 61.74 3.76 -78.00
N ARG A 741 61.49 5.04 -77.56
CA ARG A 741 61.75 6.19 -78.47
C ARG A 741 63.21 6.41 -78.69
N ARG A 742 64.07 6.10 -77.71
CA ARG A 742 65.53 6.13 -77.85
C ARG A 742 66.02 4.98 -78.78
N ARG A 743 65.47 3.77 -78.61
CA ARG A 743 65.76 2.64 -79.52
C ARG A 743 65.23 2.85 -80.93
N ARG A 744 64.11 3.50 -81.13
CA ARG A 744 63.58 3.89 -82.41
C ARG A 744 64.42 4.98 -83.04
N ARG A 745 64.94 5.98 -82.29
CA ARG A 745 65.90 6.95 -82.81
C ARG A 745 67.27 6.33 -83.15
N ALA A 746 67.73 5.38 -82.33
CA ALA A 746 68.93 4.61 -82.60
C ALA A 746 68.82 3.71 -83.82
N ARG A 747 67.61 3.15 -84.10
CA ARG A 747 67.38 2.39 -85.36
C ARG A 747 67.25 3.25 -86.62
N LEU A 748 66.84 4.50 -86.45
CA LEU A 748 66.79 5.43 -87.55
C LEU A 748 68.18 6.01 -87.85
N ALA A 749 69.06 6.10 -86.79
CA ALA A 749 70.50 6.52 -87.04
C ALA A 749 71.35 5.36 -87.51
N ALA A 750 70.93 4.08 -87.29
CA ALA A 750 71.61 2.91 -87.80
C ALA A 750 71.25 2.58 -89.30
N ALA A 751 70.20 3.21 -89.83
CA ALA A 751 69.86 3.04 -91.27
C ALA A 751 70.52 4.02 -92.21
N GLU A 752 71.22 5.05 -91.64
CA GLU A 752 72.00 5.99 -92.52
C GLU A 752 73.54 5.72 -92.54
N GLY A 753 74.02 4.64 -91.84
CA GLY A 753 75.43 4.27 -91.69
C GLY A 753 75.84 2.96 -92.34
N ALA A 754 74.97 2.36 -93.18
CA ALA A 754 75.31 1.10 -93.85
C ALA A 754 75.61 1.32 -95.36
N ALA A 755 76.69 2.02 -95.59
CA ALA A 755 77.35 1.95 -96.81
C ALA A 755 78.83 2.31 -96.60
N ALA A 756 79.63 1.31 -96.27
CA ALA A 756 81.09 1.22 -96.67
C ALA A 756 81.80 0.22 -95.72
N GLY A 757 82.27 -0.94 -96.36
CA GLY A 757 83.55 -1.57 -96.06
C GLY A 757 83.62 -2.57 -94.97
N ASP A 758 83.39 -3.80 -95.16
CA ASP A 758 84.31 -4.95 -95.42
C ASP A 758 85.50 -5.12 -94.40
N ALA A 759 85.69 -6.38 -94.02
CA ALA A 759 86.87 -7.08 -93.58
C ALA A 759 87.14 -7.26 -92.09
N ASP A 760 87.21 -8.48 -91.85
CA ASP A 760 88.16 -9.28 -91.13
C ASP A 760 87.67 -9.81 -89.68
N ALA A 761 87.63 -11.13 -89.63
CA ALA A 761 87.54 -12.02 -88.44
C ALA A 761 88.96 -12.09 -87.79
N PRO A 762 89.28 -12.80 -86.75
CA PRO A 762 88.50 -13.87 -86.08
C PRO A 762 88.66 -13.96 -84.53
N ASN A 763 88.03 -15.00 -84.05
CA ASN A 763 88.34 -15.92 -82.93
C ASN A 763 88.45 -15.37 -81.44
N ASP A 764 87.90 -16.06 -80.65
CA ASP A 764 88.07 -17.16 -79.68
C ASP A 764 87.20 -16.98 -78.46
N ALA A 765 86.40 -17.92 -78.14
CA ALA A 765 86.44 -18.98 -77.17
C ALA A 765 86.16 -18.51 -75.71
N ASP A 766 85.33 -19.15 -75.23
CA ASP A 766 85.17 -20.03 -74.02
C ASP A 766 84.28 -19.60 -72.89
N ALA A 767 83.45 -20.45 -72.64
CA ALA A 767 83.03 -21.33 -71.58
C ALA A 767 82.08 -20.76 -70.53
N ALA A 768 80.99 -21.37 -70.50
CA ALA A 768 80.43 -22.43 -69.69
C ALA A 768 79.85 -21.91 -68.41
N THR A 769 78.79 -22.31 -68.06
CA THR A 769 78.01 -23.42 -67.64
C THR A 769 77.06 -22.85 -66.65
N ASP A 770 76.02 -23.26 -66.53
CA ASP A 770 74.98 -24.28 -66.31
C ASP A 770 73.90 -23.78 -65.36
N ALA A 771 72.77 -24.01 -65.78
CA ALA A 771 71.73 -24.99 -65.40
C ALA A 771 70.99 -24.64 -64.13
N ASP A 772 69.76 -24.89 -63.92
CA ASP A 772 68.69 -25.63 -64.55
C ASP A 772 67.45 -25.32 -63.76
N ALA A 773 66.42 -25.14 -64.36
CA ALA A 773 65.25 -25.98 -64.56
C ALA A 773 64.36 -26.15 -63.33
N ALA A 774 63.21 -25.93 -63.45
CA ALA A 774 62.02 -26.53 -64.02
C ALA A 774 60.98 -26.82 -62.93
N THR A 775 59.82 -26.35 -63.06
CA THR A 775 58.57 -27.00 -63.53
C THR A 775 57.76 -27.64 -62.50
N VAL A 776 56.59 -27.20 -62.40
CA VAL A 776 55.26 -27.72 -62.81
C VAL A 776 54.38 -28.39 -61.75
N ALA A 777 53.22 -27.84 -61.68
CA ALA A 777 51.89 -28.42 -61.73
C ALA A 777 51.41 -29.34 -60.57
N ASP A 778 50.37 -29.08 -60.08
CA ASP A 778 48.95 -29.43 -60.40
C ASP A 778 48.32 -30.50 -59.55
N ALA A 779 47.05 -30.32 -59.30
CA ALA A 779 46.01 -31.27 -59.06
C ALA A 779 45.67 -31.76 -57.66
N ALA A 780 44.55 -31.30 -57.22
CA ALA A 780 43.29 -32.07 -56.95
C ALA A 780 43.32 -33.34 -56.08
N GLY A 781 42.33 -33.43 -55.24
CA GLY A 781 41.74 -34.71 -54.79
C GLY A 781 41.52 -34.75 -53.28
N ASP A 782 40.38 -34.43 -52.85
CA ASP A 782 39.15 -35.19 -52.51
C ASP A 782 39.39 -36.44 -51.62
N ARG A 783 38.54 -36.54 -50.62
CA ARG A 783 38.04 -37.73 -49.93
C ARG A 783 38.48 -37.98 -48.49
N ASP A 784 37.52 -37.73 -47.63
CA ASP A 784 36.73 -38.72 -46.85
C ASP A 784 37.41 -39.56 -45.78
N ALA A 785 36.74 -39.59 -44.71
CA ALA A 785 36.34 -40.69 -43.83
C ALA A 785 37.08 -40.92 -42.48
N THR A 786 36.28 -40.75 -41.49
CA THR A 786 35.99 -41.64 -40.37
C THR A 786 37.08 -42.12 -39.42
N GLY A 787 36.68 -42.11 -38.20
CA GLY A 787 37.05 -43.12 -37.19
C GLY A 787 37.79 -42.52 -35.97
N ASP A 788 37.11 -42.37 -35.00
CA ASP A 788 36.79 -43.20 -33.83
C ASP A 788 37.89 -43.32 -32.78
N ALA A 789 37.47 -43.09 -31.58
CA ALA A 789 37.77 -43.67 -30.27
C ALA A 789 39.15 -43.43 -29.62
N GLY A 790 39.03 -43.16 -28.39
CA GLY A 790 39.87 -43.74 -27.34
C GLY A 790 40.54 -42.78 -26.45
N ASP A 791 39.91 -42.59 -25.35
CA ASP A 791 40.30 -42.91 -23.97
C ASP A 791 41.64 -42.39 -23.46
N ASP A 792 41.45 -41.85 -22.36
CA ASP A 792 42.06 -42.10 -21.06
C ASP A 792 43.03 -41.08 -20.48
N ALA A 793 42.51 -40.64 -19.35
CA ALA A 793 43.10 -40.69 -18.01
C ALA A 793 44.14 -39.69 -17.59
N SER A 794 43.73 -39.07 -16.57
CA SER A 794 44.41 -39.05 -15.28
C SER A 794 45.52 -38.01 -15.03
N ALA A 795 45.27 -37.21 -14.10
CA ALA A 795 45.89 -37.04 -12.81
C ALA A 795 46.07 -35.59 -12.42
N ALA A 796 45.38 -35.27 -11.34
CA ALA A 796 45.87 -34.29 -10.37
C ALA A 796 47.10 -34.90 -9.66
N PRO A 797 47.94 -34.12 -8.99
CA PRO A 797 47.72 -33.83 -7.56
C PRO A 797 48.07 -32.40 -7.15
N ALA A 798 47.32 -31.86 -6.21
CA ALA A 798 47.52 -31.84 -4.78
C ALA A 798 48.62 -30.93 -4.27
N ALA A 799 48.10 -29.96 -3.50
CA ALA A 799 48.46 -29.55 -2.16
C ALA A 799 49.86 -28.94 -1.85
N ALA A 800 49.81 -27.87 -1.20
CA ALA A 800 50.32 -27.49 0.10
C ALA A 800 50.52 -25.98 0.16
N ASP A 801 49.86 -25.30 0.99
CA ASP A 801 50.03 -25.11 2.45
C ASP A 801 51.04 -24.01 2.80
N ALA A 802 50.65 -23.27 3.81
CA ALA A 802 51.40 -22.36 4.66
C ALA A 802 51.19 -20.86 4.43
N ALA A 803 50.36 -20.31 5.23
CA ALA A 803 50.61 -19.77 6.58
C ALA A 803 51.02 -18.29 6.60
N ALA A 804 50.19 -17.55 7.34
CA ALA A 804 50.54 -16.58 8.35
C ALA A 804 51.15 -15.23 7.92
N GLY A 805 50.54 -14.23 8.41
CA GLY A 805 51.14 -12.92 8.53
C GLY A 805 50.17 -11.77 8.74
N ASP A 806 49.58 -11.73 9.92
CA ASP A 806 49.17 -10.48 10.54
C ASP A 806 50.43 -9.65 10.85
N PRO A 807 50.47 -8.34 10.72
CA PRO A 807 50.57 -7.59 11.95
C PRO A 807 49.75 -6.27 12.01
N ALA A 808 49.04 -6.16 13.13
CA ALA A 808 49.24 -5.14 14.15
C ALA A 808 48.95 -3.64 13.75
N ALA A 809 47.99 -3.16 14.46
CA ALA A 809 47.75 -1.77 14.80
C ALA A 809 49.00 -1.09 15.44
N PRO A 810 49.05 0.21 15.50
CA PRO A 810 49.36 0.83 16.78
C PRO A 810 48.25 1.77 17.30
N ALA A 811 48.01 1.56 18.57
CA ALA A 811 47.38 2.48 19.50
C ALA A 811 48.41 3.54 19.93
N ALA A 812 47.83 4.52 20.62
CA ALA A 812 48.38 5.54 21.52
C ALA A 812 48.07 6.96 20.97
N ASP A 813 47.55 7.90 21.68
CA ASP A 813 47.77 8.24 23.07
C ASP A 813 46.67 9.21 23.53
N ALA A 814 46.17 9.01 24.72
CA ALA A 814 45.55 10.03 25.53
C ALA A 814 46.63 10.86 26.25
N PRO A 815 46.35 12.03 26.71
CA PRO A 815 46.53 12.27 28.11
C PRO A 815 45.38 12.94 28.85
N ASP A 816 45.14 12.36 29.96
CA ASP A 816 44.69 12.75 31.26
C ASP A 816 45.23 14.15 31.71
N THR A 817 44.40 14.97 32.36
CA THR A 817 44.69 15.63 33.63
C THR A 817 43.50 16.43 34.16
N THR A 818 42.95 15.96 35.25
CA THR A 818 42.76 16.58 36.58
C THR A 818 41.89 17.82 36.71
N ALA A 819 40.74 17.65 37.32
CA ALA A 819 40.33 17.97 38.70
C ALA A 819 40.62 19.43 39.20
N THR A 820 39.62 20.09 39.69
CA THR A 820 39.44 20.79 40.98
C THR A 820 38.20 21.68 40.87
N GLU A 821 37.14 21.34 41.60
CA GLU A 821 36.80 21.71 42.97
C GLU A 821 36.26 23.12 43.18
N SER A 822 35.06 23.15 43.74
CA SER A 822 34.48 24.07 44.72
C SER A 822 34.06 25.49 44.33
N ALA A 823 32.77 25.73 44.51
CA ALA A 823 32.16 26.56 45.58
C ALA A 823 30.92 27.28 45.13
N ASP A 824 29.79 26.90 45.67
CA ASP A 824 28.66 27.74 46.04
C ASP A 824 29.15 28.79 47.07
N PRO A 825 28.53 29.98 47.25
CA PRO A 825 27.14 30.07 47.67
C PRO A 825 26.38 31.41 47.37
N THR A 826 25.13 31.38 47.71
CA THR A 826 24.24 32.47 48.19
C THR A 826 23.50 33.33 47.17
N GLY A 827 22.18 33.19 47.23
CA GLY A 827 21.20 34.22 46.93
C GLY A 827 21.31 35.43 47.90
N PRO A 828 20.37 36.34 47.96
CA PRO A 828 18.93 36.27 47.72
C PRO A 828 18.30 37.57 47.11
N GLU A 829 16.98 37.46 46.99
CA GLU A 829 15.93 38.52 47.15
C GLU A 829 15.58 39.52 46.07
N ARG A 830 14.29 39.40 45.76
CA ARG A 830 13.23 40.46 45.58
C ARG A 830 13.26 41.42 44.41
N GLY A 831 12.12 41.30 43.72
CA GLY A 831 11.54 42.36 42.91
C GLY A 831 10.35 41.86 42.15
#